data_19befa48e7dd6bd3e3a155da3eeac996
#
_entry.id   19befa48e7dd6bd3e3a155da3eeac996
#
_cell.length_a   1.000
_cell.length_b   1.000
_cell.length_c   1.000
_cell.angle_alpha   90.00
_cell.angle_beta   90.00
_cell.angle_gamma   90.00
#
_symmetry.space_group_name_H-M   'P 1'
#
loop_
_entity.id
_entity.type
_entity.pdbx_description
1 polymer ?
#
loop_
_entity_poly.entity_id
_entity_poly.type
_entity_poly.pdbx_seq_one_letter_code
_entity_poly.pdbx_strand_id
1 'polypeptide(L)'
;MALYKIDELLLIENLTYFEQTYPFTGILNAKGLTVREYLNNIEMDKIDLELEYSTYMTGFDFKNLVLAMQRHNNILDLFIADTHMDTAYGGGGGVSAVFLNDKTMEAVVAFRGTALNEWTDDFVASNQIDSLQQINALEWYKQIYDKFHLEKYSVTVTGHSKGGNKAKYITILNDTVKRCVSFDGQGFSDVFISHYKDRILERQDLIENHNVDYDYVNILLNDIGQRFYYHGYDYGKGGFAEAHCPNTFFDFEEDGKYNMRINTAGQAPEMQILDQFINSMSRSDVSDKERSETAQLVGILVEKAFSIGSSEENTVSDYISFVCDLVKDEKYSNNTAFLLAFIVKYSMENQAFLPALKGIMKHFGMDDFSNMIDMMSEIIQSKKLDTIVNLSNFLALHVSHVVTKIIQSVAKKKYGVSLTKEQVKGILLIVAMTKETLKTLKLNLDGSDIVLEKEIEEEGEYTLPESLDIVVLCGGLSTQRNISIKSGYMVCDALKSYNYNVILLDSFMGYGDSEEFIEDPFSDPDKYSLKIDEVTSEIPDLWAVKKRRKDQSNTYFGPNVLSICKKADIVFLALEGGDAENGKLQATFDLLDIEYTGCDYFASAISTNKYVAKQILRGCGIPVPKGYLIKKGEKVVTPEEKNFPYPVVVKPCNGGIGLGISVAMNNQSFQKAVKEAFRWEKEVLIEEFISGRQFSVSTIHGKALPILENAQLNTVDESSDLSLDGREVEKFNKKFSSRFVKELSKQAEKATLALGIDDYSMADFIIREDGTYVCLEVDSLPEFTEQSRFASAAKEAGIPFGELCVKIIELALANKQ
;
A
#
# COMPACT_ATOMS: atom_id res chain seq x y z
N MET A 1 26.59 42.92 18.36
CA MET A 1 27.15 41.90 17.41
C MET A 1 27.11 40.57 18.15
N ALA A 2 26.61 39.51 17.55
CA ALA A 2 26.73 38.20 18.17
C ALA A 2 28.20 37.84 18.33
N LEU A 3 28.61 37.41 19.50
CA LEU A 3 30.02 37.12 19.80
C LEU A 3 30.50 35.85 19.07
N TYR A 4 29.63 34.81 19.04
CA TYR A 4 29.99 33.55 18.41
C TYR A 4 29.58 33.53 16.93
N LYS A 5 30.55 33.17 16.09
CA LYS A 5 30.36 32.92 14.65
C LYS A 5 29.63 31.58 14.44
N ILE A 6 29.16 31.36 13.21
CA ILE A 6 28.43 30.13 12.86
C ILE A 6 29.30 28.89 13.09
N ASP A 7 30.55 28.91 12.63
CA ASP A 7 31.50 27.81 12.81
C ASP A 7 31.76 27.51 14.30
N GLU A 8 31.88 28.58 15.14
CA GLU A 8 32.06 28.45 16.58
C GLU A 8 30.81 27.83 17.26
N LEU A 9 29.60 28.25 16.86
CA LEU A 9 28.36 27.70 17.40
C LEU A 9 28.21 26.22 17.02
N LEU A 10 28.59 25.84 15.81
CA LEU A 10 28.58 24.43 15.38
C LEU A 10 29.62 23.60 16.16
N LEU A 11 30.80 24.13 16.43
CA LEU A 11 31.78 23.45 17.30
C LEU A 11 31.25 23.27 18.73
N ILE A 12 30.57 24.29 19.29
CA ILE A 12 29.93 24.20 20.62
C ILE A 12 28.81 23.15 20.57
N GLU A 13 28.00 23.13 19.51
CA GLU A 13 26.95 22.14 19.33
C GLU A 13 27.51 20.72 19.26
N ASN A 14 28.59 20.50 18.52
CA ASN A 14 29.25 19.19 18.42
C ASN A 14 29.73 18.65 19.78
N LEU A 15 29.93 19.45 20.82
CA LEU A 15 30.24 18.97 22.18
C LEU A 15 29.11 18.10 22.74
N THR A 16 27.88 18.29 22.29
CA THR A 16 26.73 17.47 22.75
C THR A 16 26.77 16.02 22.23
N TYR A 17 27.61 15.72 21.24
CA TYR A 17 27.84 14.40 20.67
C TYR A 17 28.98 13.62 21.36
N PHE A 18 29.72 14.22 22.30
CA PHE A 18 30.76 13.53 23.06
C PHE A 18 30.10 12.61 24.10
N GLU A 19 30.14 11.33 23.86
CA GLU A 19 29.57 10.30 24.73
C GLU A 19 30.62 9.71 25.66
N GLN A 20 30.15 9.00 26.72
CA GLN A 20 31.04 8.36 27.69
C GLN A 20 31.65 7.08 27.11
N THR A 21 32.66 7.20 26.29
CA THR A 21 33.38 6.07 25.67
C THR A 21 34.87 6.40 25.66
N TYR A 22 35.68 5.64 26.43
CA TYR A 22 37.13 5.89 26.55
C TYR A 22 37.77 6.07 25.16
N PRO A 23 38.64 7.10 24.92
CA PRO A 23 39.21 8.04 25.90
C PRO A 23 38.36 9.29 26.16
N PHE A 24 37.14 9.37 25.69
CA PHE A 24 36.25 10.52 25.90
C PHE A 24 35.50 10.39 27.23
N THR A 25 35.43 11.52 27.94
CA THR A 25 34.41 11.71 28.98
C THR A 25 33.16 12.34 28.30
N GLY A 26 31.98 11.74 28.47
CA GLY A 26 30.78 12.29 27.88
C GLY A 26 30.43 13.66 28.42
N ILE A 27 29.83 14.51 27.57
CA ILE A 27 29.48 15.91 27.95
C ILE A 27 28.57 15.96 29.20
N LEU A 28 27.74 14.93 29.43
CA LEU A 28 26.90 14.83 30.62
C LEU A 28 27.68 14.82 31.95
N ASN A 29 28.94 14.43 31.92
CA ASN A 29 29.84 14.42 33.06
C ASN A 29 30.76 15.66 33.15
N ALA A 30 30.60 16.59 32.19
CA ALA A 30 31.47 17.80 32.11
C ALA A 30 30.91 18.99 32.89
N LYS A 31 29.77 18.88 33.52
CA LYS A 31 29.15 19.96 34.32
C LYS A 31 30.10 20.50 35.38
N GLY A 32 30.23 21.83 35.40
CA GLY A 32 31.09 22.53 36.36
C GLY A 32 32.50 22.73 35.87
N LEU A 33 32.86 22.31 34.69
CA LEU A 33 34.15 22.53 34.03
C LEU A 33 34.05 23.65 33.01
N THR A 34 35.17 24.30 32.72
CA THR A 34 35.31 25.06 31.48
C THR A 34 35.53 24.09 30.30
N VAL A 35 35.16 24.50 29.07
CA VAL A 35 35.44 23.69 27.87
C VAL A 35 36.95 23.35 27.77
N ARG A 36 37.80 24.25 28.15
CA ARG A 36 39.26 24.02 28.22
C ARG A 36 39.62 22.88 29.14
N GLU A 37 39.10 22.88 30.38
CA GLU A 37 39.34 21.81 31.36
C GLU A 37 38.79 20.49 30.85
N TYR A 38 37.61 20.52 30.28
CA TYR A 38 36.95 19.34 29.72
C TYR A 38 37.78 18.71 28.60
N LEU A 39 38.19 19.48 27.59
CA LEU A 39 38.98 18.99 26.46
C LEU A 39 40.38 18.53 26.88
N ASN A 40 41.01 19.14 27.91
CA ASN A 40 42.31 18.72 28.44
C ASN A 40 42.25 17.35 29.14
N ASN A 41 41.09 16.89 29.54
CA ASN A 41 40.93 15.56 30.12
C ASN A 41 40.86 14.43 29.07
N ILE A 42 40.82 14.75 27.77
CA ILE A 42 40.79 13.80 26.67
C ILE A 42 42.22 13.33 26.35
N GLU A 43 42.48 12.01 26.45
CA GLU A 43 43.77 11.41 26.11
C GLU A 43 43.90 11.28 24.58
N MET A 44 44.29 12.36 23.89
CA MET A 44 44.30 12.48 22.42
C MET A 44 45.11 11.39 21.70
N ASP A 45 46.15 10.87 22.35
CA ASP A 45 47.01 9.77 21.86
C ASP A 45 46.37 8.39 21.99
N LYS A 46 45.28 8.29 22.70
CA LYS A 46 44.51 7.04 22.86
C LYS A 46 43.28 6.93 21.95
N ILE A 47 43.00 7.96 21.16
CA ILE A 47 41.92 7.93 20.22
C ILE A 47 42.26 6.97 19.08
N ASP A 48 41.46 5.93 18.92
CA ASP A 48 41.49 5.07 17.74
C ASP A 48 40.76 5.76 16.61
N LEU A 49 41.45 6.12 15.53
CA LEU A 49 40.91 6.95 14.46
C LEU A 49 39.80 6.25 13.63
N GLU A 50 39.80 4.92 13.62
CA GLU A 50 38.83 4.11 12.84
C GLU A 50 37.62 3.70 13.68
N LEU A 51 37.71 3.79 15.02
CA LEU A 51 36.62 3.39 15.90
C LEU A 51 35.53 4.46 15.89
N GLU A 52 34.27 4.04 15.76
CA GLU A 52 33.11 4.88 15.94
C GLU A 52 32.84 5.13 17.43
N TYR A 53 32.87 6.39 17.84
CA TYR A 53 32.67 6.83 19.23
C TYR A 53 31.31 7.43 19.51
N SER A 54 30.60 7.86 18.50
CA SER A 54 29.21 8.31 18.56
C SER A 54 28.60 8.12 17.18
N THR A 55 27.31 8.20 17.08
CA THR A 55 26.49 7.98 15.90
C THR A 55 27.19 8.37 14.58
N TYR A 56 27.78 7.41 13.89
CA TYR A 56 28.52 7.55 12.63
C TYR A 56 29.76 8.46 12.65
N MET A 57 30.18 8.95 13.82
CA MET A 57 31.37 9.77 13.97
C MET A 57 32.51 8.92 14.54
N THR A 58 33.63 8.90 13.84
CA THR A 58 34.84 8.14 14.22
C THR A 58 35.79 8.95 15.08
N GLY A 59 36.82 8.27 15.62
CA GLY A 59 37.90 8.95 16.34
C GLY A 59 38.62 9.99 15.50
N PHE A 60 38.69 9.80 14.18
CA PHE A 60 39.23 10.84 13.27
C PHE A 60 38.41 12.14 13.36
N ASP A 61 37.09 12.03 13.33
CA ASP A 61 36.17 13.17 13.40
C ASP A 61 36.30 13.89 14.74
N PHE A 62 36.22 13.13 15.85
CA PHE A 62 36.34 13.72 17.20
C PHE A 62 37.69 14.35 17.45
N LYS A 63 38.77 13.76 16.97
CA LYS A 63 40.10 14.30 17.10
C LYS A 63 40.23 15.68 16.40
N ASN A 64 39.71 15.78 15.18
CA ASN A 64 39.69 17.02 14.43
C ASN A 64 38.82 18.09 15.09
N LEU A 65 37.65 17.72 15.63
CA LEU A 65 36.79 18.62 16.38
C LEU A 65 37.50 19.17 17.63
N VAL A 66 38.18 18.35 18.42
CA VAL A 66 38.97 18.77 19.60
C VAL A 66 40.06 19.74 19.17
N LEU A 67 40.86 19.39 18.14
CA LEU A 67 41.93 20.29 17.64
C LEU A 67 41.37 21.60 17.12
N ALA A 68 40.23 21.61 16.43
CA ALA A 68 39.56 22.79 15.97
C ALA A 68 39.12 23.70 17.13
N MET A 69 38.41 23.12 18.12
CA MET A 69 37.99 23.87 19.32
C MET A 69 39.15 24.50 20.09
N GLN A 70 40.31 23.81 20.17
CA GLN A 70 41.50 24.29 20.84
C GLN A 70 42.08 25.55 20.18
N ARG A 71 41.67 25.92 18.96
CA ARG A 71 42.10 27.16 18.27
C ARG A 71 41.26 28.37 18.65
N HIS A 72 40.11 28.18 19.35
CA HIS A 72 39.16 29.24 19.70
C HIS A 72 39.11 29.51 21.20
N ASN A 73 39.85 30.52 21.67
CA ASN A 73 39.89 30.87 23.10
C ASN A 73 38.50 31.21 23.67
N ASN A 74 37.64 31.84 22.90
CA ASN A 74 36.26 32.15 23.32
C ASN A 74 35.41 30.91 23.57
N ILE A 75 35.61 29.83 22.82
CA ILE A 75 34.99 28.52 23.08
C ILE A 75 35.60 27.90 24.33
N LEU A 76 36.93 27.87 24.41
CA LEU A 76 37.64 27.25 25.54
C LEU A 76 37.33 27.94 26.90
N ASP A 77 36.98 29.22 26.91
CA ASP A 77 36.63 30.00 28.12
C ASP A 77 35.17 29.82 28.54
N LEU A 78 34.32 29.06 27.76
CA LEU A 78 32.95 28.76 28.15
C LEU A 78 32.90 27.81 29.35
N PHE A 79 32.01 28.14 30.30
CA PHE A 79 31.72 27.32 31.46
C PHE A 79 30.51 26.44 31.17
N ILE A 80 30.61 25.12 31.35
CA ILE A 80 29.55 24.14 31.16
C ILE A 80 28.72 24.16 32.45
N ALA A 81 27.68 24.98 32.45
CA ALA A 81 26.87 25.26 33.64
C ALA A 81 25.90 24.13 33.97
N ASP A 82 25.31 23.54 32.98
CA ASP A 82 24.40 22.37 33.14
C ASP A 82 24.40 21.49 31.90
N THR A 83 24.06 20.22 32.13
CA THR A 83 23.85 19.21 31.08
C THR A 83 22.61 18.40 31.40
N HIS A 84 21.89 17.97 30.40
CA HIS A 84 20.63 17.24 30.56
C HIS A 84 20.50 16.15 29.51
N MET A 85 19.90 15.03 29.90
CA MET A 85 19.49 13.96 29.01
C MET A 85 17.96 13.81 29.09
N ASP A 86 17.30 13.97 27.95
CA ASP A 86 15.86 13.72 27.83
C ASP A 86 15.63 12.21 27.65
N THR A 87 14.94 11.58 28.61
CA THR A 87 14.69 10.13 28.63
C THR A 87 13.24 9.78 28.31
N ALA A 88 12.48 10.68 27.76
CA ALA A 88 11.03 10.55 27.57
C ALA A 88 10.61 9.30 26.77
N TYR A 89 11.49 8.73 25.95
CA TYR A 89 11.21 7.56 25.10
C TYR A 89 12.03 6.30 25.44
N GLY A 90 12.69 6.27 26.59
CA GLY A 90 13.28 5.02 27.14
C GLY A 90 14.58 4.53 26.47
N GLY A 91 15.17 5.28 25.59
CA GLY A 91 16.47 4.99 24.94
C GLY A 91 17.35 6.24 24.94
N GLY A 92 18.65 6.15 24.72
CA GLY A 92 19.65 7.22 24.86
C GLY A 92 19.23 8.59 24.31
N GLY A 93 18.42 9.30 25.06
CA GLY A 93 17.67 10.50 24.67
C GLY A 93 18.52 11.69 24.26
N GLY A 94 17.84 12.72 23.74
CA GLY A 94 18.49 13.97 23.31
C GLY A 94 19.31 14.61 24.41
N VAL A 95 20.58 14.88 24.13
CA VAL A 95 21.49 15.57 25.07
C VAL A 95 21.38 17.07 24.89
N SER A 96 21.40 17.80 25.99
CA SER A 96 21.40 19.27 25.97
C SER A 96 22.44 19.81 26.94
N ALA A 97 23.01 20.97 26.63
CA ALA A 97 24.02 21.59 27.47
C ALA A 97 23.88 23.11 27.49
N VAL A 98 24.26 23.72 28.60
CA VAL A 98 24.29 25.18 28.81
C VAL A 98 25.72 25.63 29.00
N PHE A 99 26.15 26.58 28.17
CA PHE A 99 27.45 27.16 28.20
C PHE A 99 27.35 28.67 28.55
N LEU A 100 28.08 29.12 29.52
CA LEU A 100 28.07 30.51 30.00
C LEU A 100 29.46 31.17 29.81
N ASN A 101 29.42 32.43 29.42
CA ASN A 101 30.59 33.27 29.43
C ASN A 101 30.29 34.53 30.26
N ASP A 102 30.75 34.56 31.51
CA ASP A 102 30.52 35.66 32.43
C ASP A 102 31.25 36.93 32.04
N LYS A 103 32.32 36.84 31.24
CA LYS A 103 33.11 38.01 30.79
C LYS A 103 32.36 38.78 29.72
N THR A 104 31.66 38.08 28.86
CA THR A 104 30.94 38.67 27.71
C THR A 104 29.43 38.76 27.93
N MET A 105 28.95 38.15 29.02
CA MET A 105 27.52 38.01 29.33
C MET A 105 26.74 37.32 28.19
N GLU A 106 27.29 36.27 27.66
CA GLU A 106 26.64 35.42 26.63
C GLU A 106 26.40 34.00 27.13
N ALA A 107 25.26 33.46 26.80
CA ALA A 107 24.88 32.10 27.06
C ALA A 107 24.53 31.36 25.75
N VAL A 108 25.08 30.15 25.60
CA VAL A 108 24.73 29.26 24.51
C VAL A 108 24.01 28.01 25.09
N VAL A 109 22.82 27.71 24.59
CA VAL A 109 22.07 26.50 24.94
C VAL A 109 22.02 25.62 23.70
N ALA A 110 22.68 24.48 23.78
CA ALA A 110 22.85 23.54 22.66
C ALA A 110 22.01 22.29 22.87
N PHE A 111 21.40 21.82 21.79
CA PHE A 111 20.55 20.61 21.75
C PHE A 111 21.05 19.63 20.69
N ARG A 112 21.40 18.41 21.12
CA ARG A 112 21.75 17.32 20.22
C ARG A 112 20.53 16.85 19.43
N GLY A 113 20.79 16.35 18.22
CA GLY A 113 19.81 15.69 17.39
C GLY A 113 19.35 14.33 17.95
N THR A 114 18.56 13.65 17.14
CA THR A 114 17.94 12.36 17.46
C THR A 114 18.99 11.25 17.61
N ALA A 115 18.81 10.37 18.60
CA ALA A 115 19.57 9.13 18.67
C ALA A 115 19.01 8.08 17.67
N LEU A 116 19.83 7.06 17.36
CA LEU A 116 19.53 6.02 16.33
C LEU A 116 18.13 5.39 16.38
N ASN A 117 17.44 5.39 17.51
CA ASN A 117 16.16 4.70 17.69
C ASN A 117 14.95 5.66 17.80
N GLU A 118 15.11 6.93 17.46
CA GLU A 118 14.09 7.96 17.68
C GLU A 118 13.55 8.59 16.37
N TRP A 119 13.97 8.09 15.20
CA TRP A 119 13.52 8.59 13.88
C TRP A 119 12.01 8.49 13.67
N THR A 120 11.41 7.43 14.19
CA THR A 120 9.96 7.25 14.14
C THR A 120 9.20 8.42 14.78
N ASP A 121 9.73 8.98 15.88
CA ASP A 121 9.14 10.14 16.56
C ASP A 121 9.25 11.43 15.74
N ASP A 122 10.30 11.58 14.95
CA ASP A 122 10.50 12.72 14.05
C ASP A 122 9.43 12.78 12.97
N PHE A 123 9.00 11.61 12.47
CA PHE A 123 7.92 11.52 11.49
C PHE A 123 6.53 11.61 12.12
N VAL A 124 6.33 11.08 13.34
CA VAL A 124 5.04 11.22 14.07
C VAL A 124 4.76 12.68 14.41
N ALA A 125 5.78 13.45 14.78
CA ALA A 125 5.68 14.88 15.03
C ALA A 125 5.18 15.69 13.80
N SER A 126 5.18 15.11 12.61
CA SER A 126 4.68 15.74 11.38
C SER A 126 3.19 16.11 11.42
N ASN A 127 2.41 15.51 12.31
CA ASN A 127 0.97 15.72 12.44
C ASN A 127 0.54 16.30 13.80
N GLN A 128 1.49 16.68 14.64
CA GLN A 128 1.21 17.23 15.96
C GLN A 128 1.49 18.74 15.98
N ILE A 129 0.77 19.47 16.84
CA ILE A 129 1.08 20.87 17.13
C ILE A 129 2.42 20.91 17.87
N ASP A 130 2.53 20.15 18.96
CA ASP A 130 3.71 20.10 19.83
C ASP A 130 4.11 18.64 20.04
N SER A 131 5.36 18.29 19.82
CA SER A 131 5.88 16.97 20.21
C SER A 131 6.33 16.97 21.67
N LEU A 132 6.32 15.78 22.30
CA LEU A 132 6.74 15.66 23.70
C LEU A 132 8.20 16.14 23.88
N GLN A 133 9.08 15.88 22.94
CA GLN A 133 10.46 16.34 22.97
C GLN A 133 10.59 17.88 22.90
N GLN A 134 9.73 18.54 22.12
CA GLN A 134 9.68 20.00 22.04
C GLN A 134 9.21 20.61 23.36
N ILE A 135 8.15 20.04 23.93
CA ILE A 135 7.62 20.48 25.24
C ILE A 135 8.68 20.33 26.33
N ASN A 136 9.32 19.16 26.43
CA ASN A 136 10.36 18.90 27.41
C ASN A 136 11.56 19.85 27.26
N ALA A 137 11.98 20.10 26.02
CA ALA A 137 13.08 21.03 25.75
C ALA A 137 12.74 22.47 26.21
N LEU A 138 11.51 22.94 25.97
CA LEU A 138 11.05 24.26 26.43
C LEU A 138 10.93 24.32 27.96
N GLU A 139 10.44 23.28 28.61
CA GLU A 139 10.35 23.20 30.06
C GLU A 139 11.72 23.21 30.71
N TRP A 140 12.67 22.41 30.19
CA TRP A 140 14.05 22.41 30.64
C TRP A 140 14.71 23.77 30.41
N TYR A 141 14.51 24.42 29.24
CA TYR A 141 15.00 25.76 28.98
C TYR A 141 14.51 26.78 30.02
N LYS A 142 13.23 26.76 30.39
CA LYS A 142 12.67 27.63 31.43
C LYS A 142 13.36 27.40 32.81
N GLN A 143 13.55 26.13 33.16
CA GLN A 143 14.22 25.80 34.42
C GLN A 143 15.68 26.33 34.48
N ILE A 144 16.46 26.16 33.40
CA ILE A 144 17.84 26.64 33.36
C ILE A 144 17.90 28.19 33.26
N TYR A 145 16.89 28.80 32.62
CA TYR A 145 16.77 30.25 32.54
C TYR A 145 16.67 30.85 33.93
N ASP A 146 15.80 30.33 34.77
CA ASP A 146 15.62 30.79 36.16
C ASP A 146 16.82 30.40 37.04
N LYS A 147 17.32 29.18 36.89
CA LYS A 147 18.41 28.63 37.72
C LYS A 147 19.72 29.39 37.57
N PHE A 148 20.07 29.81 36.35
CA PHE A 148 21.34 30.48 36.04
C PHE A 148 21.17 31.96 35.80
N HIS A 149 19.97 32.53 36.05
CA HIS A 149 19.71 33.94 35.86
C HIS A 149 20.08 34.42 34.45
N LEU A 150 19.60 33.66 33.43
CA LEU A 150 19.95 33.93 32.05
C LEU A 150 19.38 35.26 31.50
N GLU A 151 18.54 35.95 32.28
CA GLU A 151 18.12 37.34 31.99
C GLU A 151 19.29 38.32 31.95
N LYS A 152 20.45 37.94 32.53
CA LYS A 152 21.68 38.75 32.51
C LYS A 152 22.50 38.53 31.23
N TYR A 153 22.22 37.50 30.46
CA TYR A 153 22.98 37.06 29.30
C TYR A 153 22.23 37.34 28.01
N SER A 154 22.99 37.53 26.94
CA SER A 154 22.47 37.41 25.60
C SER A 154 22.39 35.92 25.23
N VAL A 155 21.17 35.38 25.15
CA VAL A 155 20.96 33.95 24.98
C VAL A 155 20.86 33.57 23.49
N THR A 156 21.75 32.71 23.06
CA THR A 156 21.70 32.01 21.77
C THR A 156 21.28 30.56 22.00
N VAL A 157 20.28 30.10 21.28
CA VAL A 157 19.96 28.67 21.22
C VAL A 157 20.46 28.07 19.93
N THR A 158 21.01 26.85 20.00
CA THR A 158 21.53 26.16 18.82
C THR A 158 21.24 24.67 18.90
N GLY A 159 21.29 24.00 17.78
CA GLY A 159 21.13 22.55 17.73
C GLY A 159 21.23 22.02 16.31
N HIS A 160 21.50 20.73 16.21
CA HIS A 160 21.62 20.02 14.96
C HIS A 160 20.45 19.01 14.84
N SER A 161 19.94 18.80 13.63
CA SER A 161 18.89 17.81 13.37
C SER A 161 17.61 18.13 14.19
N LYS A 162 17.08 17.18 14.94
CA LYS A 162 15.99 17.38 15.91
C LYS A 162 16.32 18.44 16.97
N GLY A 163 17.61 18.56 17.35
CA GLY A 163 18.07 19.63 18.24
C GLY A 163 17.85 21.01 17.64
N GLY A 164 18.04 21.17 16.32
CA GLY A 164 17.72 22.38 15.58
C GLY A 164 16.22 22.70 15.60
N ASN A 165 15.35 21.70 15.49
CA ASN A 165 13.91 21.85 15.64
C ASN A 165 13.54 22.31 17.07
N LYS A 166 14.12 21.71 18.12
CA LYS A 166 13.94 22.14 19.53
C LYS A 166 14.38 23.59 19.74
N ALA A 167 15.52 23.98 19.19
CA ALA A 167 16.03 25.35 19.27
C ALA A 167 15.08 26.37 18.60
N LYS A 168 14.58 26.05 17.41
CA LYS A 168 13.55 26.86 16.71
C LYS A 168 12.26 26.94 17.53
N TYR A 169 11.76 25.83 18.07
CA TYR A 169 10.55 25.74 18.89
C TYR A 169 10.64 26.66 20.12
N ILE A 170 11.76 26.57 20.87
CA ILE A 170 11.99 27.43 22.04
C ILE A 170 12.02 28.88 21.62
N THR A 171 12.64 29.23 20.50
CA THR A 171 12.75 30.62 20.01
C THR A 171 11.37 31.18 19.67
N ILE A 172 10.51 30.37 19.03
CA ILE A 172 9.16 30.83 18.66
C ILE A 172 8.31 31.08 19.90
N LEU A 173 8.40 30.21 20.91
CA LEU A 173 7.50 30.24 22.08
C LEU A 173 8.06 31.00 23.28
N ASN A 174 9.31 31.48 23.24
CA ASN A 174 9.94 32.14 24.37
C ASN A 174 10.67 33.45 23.98
N ASP A 175 10.27 34.55 24.59
CA ASP A 175 10.78 35.91 24.25
C ASP A 175 12.19 36.19 24.75
N THR A 176 12.74 35.32 25.58
CA THR A 176 14.06 35.52 26.19
C THR A 176 15.21 35.19 25.22
N VAL A 177 14.96 34.38 24.21
CA VAL A 177 15.94 34.02 23.18
C VAL A 177 16.22 35.20 22.28
N LYS A 178 17.49 35.49 22.03
CA LYS A 178 17.95 36.61 21.18
C LYS A 178 18.43 36.16 19.80
N ARG A 179 18.85 34.90 19.67
CA ARG A 179 19.30 34.30 18.41
C ARG A 179 19.08 32.79 18.44
N CYS A 180 18.69 32.25 17.32
CA CYS A 180 18.59 30.80 17.08
C CYS A 180 19.43 30.44 15.87
N VAL A 181 20.30 29.46 16.02
CA VAL A 181 21.08 28.89 14.90
C VAL A 181 20.82 27.39 14.85
N SER A 182 20.16 26.95 13.78
CA SER A 182 19.80 25.56 13.54
C SER A 182 20.68 24.98 12.44
N PHE A 183 21.29 23.81 12.68
CA PHE A 183 22.11 23.10 11.73
C PHE A 183 21.35 21.85 11.26
N ASP A 184 21.09 21.74 9.95
CA ASP A 184 20.30 20.67 9.33
C ASP A 184 19.02 20.31 10.10
N GLY A 185 18.40 21.34 10.69
CA GLY A 185 17.27 21.16 11.59
C GLY A 185 15.96 20.90 10.86
N GLN A 186 15.24 19.86 11.28
CA GLN A 186 13.89 19.55 10.82
C GLN A 186 12.95 20.76 10.97
N GLY A 187 12.02 20.94 10.02
CA GLY A 187 10.95 21.94 10.05
C GLY A 187 9.78 21.58 10.99
N PHE A 188 8.61 22.18 10.73
CA PHE A 188 7.39 22.02 11.52
C PHE A 188 6.21 21.60 10.67
N SER A 189 5.23 20.94 11.29
CA SER A 189 3.99 20.54 10.65
C SER A 189 3.15 21.75 10.20
N ASP A 190 2.27 21.56 9.20
CA ASP A 190 1.30 22.59 8.80
C ASP A 190 0.38 22.99 9.96
N VAL A 191 0.08 22.03 10.85
CA VAL A 191 -0.76 22.26 12.04
C VAL A 191 -0.04 23.18 13.02
N PHE A 192 1.27 22.96 13.26
CA PHE A 192 2.10 23.84 14.09
C PHE A 192 2.17 25.25 13.50
N ILE A 193 2.48 25.36 12.19
CA ILE A 193 2.58 26.66 11.49
C ILE A 193 1.27 27.44 11.60
N SER A 194 0.14 26.76 11.41
CA SER A 194 -1.18 27.39 11.52
C SER A 194 -1.51 27.83 12.94
N HIS A 195 -1.17 27.01 13.94
CA HIS A 195 -1.47 27.26 15.34
C HIS A 195 -0.64 28.43 15.91
N TYR A 196 0.64 28.50 15.59
CA TYR A 196 1.57 29.49 16.11
C TYR A 196 1.91 30.60 15.10
N LYS A 197 1.06 30.82 14.10
CA LYS A 197 1.30 31.74 12.99
C LYS A 197 1.78 33.13 13.43
N ASP A 198 1.10 33.73 14.41
CA ASP A 198 1.44 35.11 14.88
C ASP A 198 2.80 35.12 15.58
N ARG A 199 3.10 34.10 16.38
CA ARG A 199 4.40 33.97 17.08
C ARG A 199 5.54 33.74 16.09
N ILE A 200 5.29 32.96 15.05
CA ILE A 200 6.28 32.74 13.98
C ILE A 200 6.59 34.06 13.27
N LEU A 201 5.57 34.81 12.85
CA LEU A 201 5.76 36.10 12.18
C LEU A 201 6.54 37.10 13.04
N GLU A 202 6.35 37.07 14.36
CA GLU A 202 7.04 37.95 15.31
C GLU A 202 8.52 37.57 15.50
N ARG A 203 8.87 36.29 15.38
CA ARG A 203 10.17 35.80 15.85
C ARG A 203 11.03 35.08 14.81
N GLN A 204 10.51 34.81 13.61
CA GLN A 204 11.25 34.11 12.56
C GLN A 204 12.57 34.77 12.15
N ASP A 205 12.66 36.07 12.26
CA ASP A 205 13.90 36.84 11.91
C ASP A 205 15.07 36.58 12.88
N LEU A 206 14.81 35.91 14.01
CA LEU A 206 15.83 35.49 14.96
C LEU A 206 16.39 34.09 14.63
N ILE A 207 15.86 33.42 13.64
CA ILE A 207 16.17 32.03 13.29
C ILE A 207 17.00 32.00 12.02
N GLU A 208 18.20 31.44 12.12
CA GLU A 208 19.12 31.16 11.04
C GLU A 208 19.22 29.62 10.86
N ASN A 209 18.87 29.10 9.68
CA ASN A 209 19.01 27.68 9.32
C ASN A 209 20.23 27.52 8.44
N HIS A 210 21.21 26.78 8.91
CA HIS A 210 22.44 26.44 8.22
C HIS A 210 22.35 24.97 7.80
N ASN A 211 22.30 24.72 6.51
CA ASN A 211 21.90 23.44 5.94
C ASN A 211 22.98 22.92 4.99
N VAL A 212 23.28 21.64 5.04
CA VAL A 212 24.05 20.95 4.01
C VAL A 212 23.15 20.72 2.78
N ASP A 213 23.66 20.96 1.59
CA ASP A 213 22.88 20.98 0.34
C ASP A 213 22.30 19.64 -0.08
N TYR A 214 22.87 18.53 0.37
CA TYR A 214 22.37 17.15 0.17
C TYR A 214 21.83 16.51 1.44
N ASP A 215 21.62 17.27 2.51
CA ASP A 215 21.05 16.73 3.73
C ASP A 215 19.54 16.45 3.58
N TYR A 216 19.10 15.31 4.10
CA TYR A 216 17.73 14.80 3.97
C TYR A 216 16.84 15.14 5.16
N VAL A 217 17.37 15.63 6.26
CA VAL A 217 16.60 16.03 7.45
C VAL A 217 16.11 17.47 7.33
N ASN A 218 16.93 18.36 6.79
CA ASN A 218 16.58 19.77 6.63
C ASN A 218 15.45 20.01 5.60
N ILE A 219 15.09 19.00 4.80
CA ILE A 219 13.93 19.01 3.90
C ILE A 219 12.64 18.46 4.55
N LEU A 220 12.72 17.94 5.77
CA LEU A 220 11.55 17.41 6.44
C LEU A 220 10.69 18.55 7.01
N LEU A 221 9.46 18.63 6.54
CA LEU A 221 8.45 19.58 6.99
C LEU A 221 8.76 21.05 6.60
N ASN A 222 7.97 21.98 7.16
CA ASN A 222 8.08 23.39 6.80
C ASN A 222 9.13 24.09 7.67
N ASP A 223 10.16 24.58 7.06
CA ASP A 223 11.20 25.33 7.75
C ASP A 223 10.82 26.81 7.97
N ILE A 224 11.32 27.38 9.06
CA ILE A 224 11.04 28.75 9.50
C ILE A 224 12.34 29.49 9.69
N GLY A 225 12.43 30.73 9.21
CA GLY A 225 13.59 31.60 9.34
C GLY A 225 14.42 31.70 8.05
N GLN A 226 15.63 32.27 8.17
CA GLN A 226 16.54 32.44 7.03
C GLN A 226 17.31 31.16 6.77
N ARG A 227 17.58 30.84 5.49
CA ARG A 227 18.29 29.64 5.07
C ARG A 227 19.63 29.97 4.45
N PHE A 228 20.67 29.24 4.88
CA PHE A 228 22.02 29.29 4.34
C PHE A 228 22.45 27.86 4.01
N TYR A 229 23.15 27.67 2.90
CA TYR A 229 23.55 26.34 2.44
C TYR A 229 25.06 26.18 2.38
N TYR A 230 25.52 24.95 2.60
CA TYR A 230 26.92 24.55 2.58
C TYR A 230 27.05 23.26 1.76
N HIS A 231 28.21 23.12 1.10
CA HIS A 231 28.59 21.82 0.54
C HIS A 231 29.02 20.90 1.67
N GLY A 232 28.36 19.77 1.84
CA GLY A 232 28.75 18.75 2.78
C GLY A 232 30.16 18.21 2.44
N TYR A 233 30.89 17.83 3.45
CA TYR A 233 32.19 17.17 3.27
C TYR A 233 32.01 15.65 3.33
N ASP A 234 32.43 14.98 2.24
CA ASP A 234 32.50 13.53 2.19
C ASP A 234 33.88 13.08 2.62
N TYR A 235 34.00 12.56 3.82
CA TYR A 235 35.27 12.03 4.34
C TYR A 235 35.71 10.70 3.68
N GLY A 236 35.16 10.38 2.50
CA GLY A 236 35.42 9.11 1.82
C GLY A 236 34.62 7.95 2.42
N LYS A 237 33.67 8.28 3.29
CA LYS A 237 32.71 7.37 3.89
C LYS A 237 31.37 7.58 3.18
N GLY A 238 31.20 6.98 2.03
CA GLY A 238 29.97 7.10 1.24
C GLY A 238 28.79 6.44 1.94
N GLY A 239 28.21 7.07 2.97
CA GLY A 239 27.04 6.60 3.67
C GLY A 239 25.95 7.66 3.75
N PHE A 240 24.71 7.25 3.57
CA PHE A 240 23.55 8.12 3.70
C PHE A 240 23.43 8.70 5.12
N ALA A 241 23.75 7.90 6.12
CA ALA A 241 23.68 8.27 7.52
C ALA A 241 24.81 9.23 7.96
N GLU A 242 26.01 8.97 7.48
CA GLU A 242 27.21 9.77 7.79
C GLU A 242 27.08 11.19 7.22
N ALA A 243 26.37 11.37 6.11
CA ALA A 243 26.16 12.66 5.49
C ALA A 243 25.36 13.64 6.36
N HIS A 244 24.58 13.16 7.30
CA HIS A 244 23.82 13.97 8.26
C HIS A 244 24.56 14.27 9.56
N CYS A 245 25.82 13.89 9.71
CA CYS A 245 26.58 14.17 10.93
C CYS A 245 26.95 15.67 11.02
N PRO A 246 26.95 16.27 12.22
CA PRO A 246 27.21 17.71 12.37
C PRO A 246 28.64 18.10 12.01
N ASN A 247 29.58 17.17 11.92
CA ASN A 247 30.94 17.42 11.48
C ASN A 247 31.07 17.57 9.95
N THR A 248 30.07 17.19 9.16
CA THR A 248 30.13 17.26 7.68
C THR A 248 30.12 18.67 7.10
N PHE A 249 29.79 19.67 7.91
CA PHE A 249 29.96 21.07 7.55
C PHE A 249 31.42 21.48 7.45
N PHE A 250 32.34 20.74 8.11
CA PHE A 250 33.75 21.07 8.20
C PHE A 250 34.59 20.27 7.19
N ASP A 251 35.42 21.01 6.47
CA ASP A 251 36.51 20.47 5.65
C ASP A 251 37.78 20.62 6.48
N PHE A 252 38.17 19.57 7.20
CA PHE A 252 39.29 19.61 8.14
C PHE A 252 40.62 19.45 7.42
N GLU A 253 41.55 20.36 7.77
CA GLU A 253 42.96 20.32 7.40
C GLU A 253 43.83 19.82 8.61
N GLU A 254 45.08 19.61 8.38
CA GLU A 254 46.04 19.27 9.45
C GLU A 254 46.01 20.28 10.59
N ASP A 255 46.29 19.81 11.82
CA ASP A 255 46.32 20.62 13.06
C ASP A 255 44.97 21.28 13.43
N GLY A 256 43.86 20.74 13.02
CA GLY A 256 42.52 21.25 13.39
C GLY A 256 42.15 22.57 12.71
N LYS A 257 42.79 22.93 11.61
CA LYS A 257 42.29 23.96 10.71
C LYS A 257 41.10 23.39 9.96
N TYR A 258 40.15 24.24 9.60
CA TYR A 258 38.97 23.84 8.86
C TYR A 258 38.42 24.94 7.97
N ASN A 259 37.63 24.54 7.00
CA ASN A 259 36.81 25.45 6.20
C ASN A 259 35.36 24.97 6.21
N MET A 260 34.42 25.94 6.09
CA MET A 260 33.00 25.63 5.78
C MET A 260 32.74 26.12 4.37
N ARG A 261 32.35 25.23 3.46
CA ARG A 261 32.17 25.54 2.04
C ARG A 261 30.76 26.08 1.77
N ILE A 262 30.62 27.41 1.81
CA ILE A 262 29.32 28.07 1.57
C ILE A 262 28.84 27.75 0.15
N ASN A 263 27.63 27.28 0.03
CA ASN A 263 26.95 27.04 -1.24
C ASN A 263 25.94 28.15 -1.54
N THR A 264 26.33 29.07 -2.44
CA THR A 264 25.45 30.18 -2.84
C THR A 264 24.34 29.75 -3.84
N ALA A 265 24.42 28.56 -4.41
CA ALA A 265 23.39 28.04 -5.29
C ALA A 265 22.17 27.50 -4.51
N GLY A 266 22.32 27.30 -3.21
CA GLY A 266 21.27 26.78 -2.34
C GLY A 266 21.25 25.25 -2.28
N GLN A 267 20.12 24.69 -1.97
CA GLN A 267 19.89 23.26 -1.87
C GLN A 267 20.06 22.57 -3.24
N ALA A 268 20.61 21.37 -3.25
CA ALA A 268 20.79 20.57 -4.47
C ALA A 268 19.45 20.35 -5.21
N PRO A 269 19.41 20.44 -6.55
CA PRO A 269 18.18 20.34 -7.32
C PRO A 269 17.41 19.02 -7.07
N GLU A 270 18.14 17.92 -6.87
CA GLU A 270 17.57 16.60 -6.56
C GLU A 270 16.88 16.60 -5.20
N MET A 271 17.48 17.27 -4.22
CA MET A 271 16.90 17.42 -2.87
C MET A 271 15.68 18.34 -2.87
N GLN A 272 15.64 19.37 -3.72
CA GLN A 272 14.45 20.20 -3.89
C GLN A 272 13.26 19.39 -4.43
N ILE A 273 13.50 18.46 -5.34
CA ILE A 273 12.47 17.56 -5.87
C ILE A 273 11.99 16.59 -4.78
N LEU A 274 12.90 16.07 -3.96
CA LEU A 274 12.55 15.21 -2.83
C LEU A 274 11.74 15.96 -1.76
N ASP A 275 12.11 17.21 -1.47
CA ASP A 275 11.36 18.11 -0.57
C ASP A 275 9.91 18.31 -1.08
N GLN A 276 9.72 18.59 -2.37
CA GLN A 276 8.38 18.72 -2.97
C GLN A 276 7.58 17.43 -2.84
N PHE A 277 8.19 16.27 -3.04
CA PHE A 277 7.54 14.97 -2.85
C PHE A 277 7.07 14.79 -1.40
N ILE A 278 7.94 15.01 -0.43
CA ILE A 278 7.62 14.87 1.00
C ILE A 278 6.49 15.81 1.40
N ASN A 279 6.56 17.08 0.97
CA ASN A 279 5.51 18.06 1.25
C ASN A 279 4.18 17.74 0.56
N SER A 280 4.19 17.15 -0.64
CA SER A 280 2.96 16.72 -1.32
C SER A 280 2.30 15.54 -0.61
N MET A 281 3.09 14.64 -0.03
CA MET A 281 2.60 13.51 0.75
C MET A 281 1.93 13.98 2.06
N SER A 282 2.50 14.97 2.74
CA SER A 282 1.91 15.53 3.98
C SER A 282 0.61 16.31 3.75
N ARG A 283 0.38 16.81 2.53
CA ARG A 283 -0.83 17.56 2.12
C ARG A 283 -1.90 16.68 1.45
N SER A 284 -1.69 15.37 1.36
CA SER A 284 -2.69 14.45 0.82
C SER A 284 -3.94 14.40 1.71
N ASP A 285 -5.14 14.31 1.10
CA ASP A 285 -6.45 14.29 1.79
C ASP A 285 -6.74 12.95 2.50
N VAL A 286 -5.76 12.42 3.20
CA VAL A 286 -5.93 11.24 4.06
C VAL A 286 -6.29 11.63 5.48
N SER A 287 -6.98 10.77 6.20
CA SER A 287 -7.32 11.01 7.61
C SER A 287 -6.06 11.22 8.46
N ASP A 288 -6.16 12.01 9.53
CA ASP A 288 -5.04 12.26 10.44
C ASP A 288 -4.44 10.97 11.00
N LYS A 289 -5.26 9.95 11.20
CA LYS A 289 -4.82 8.62 11.63
C LYS A 289 -3.95 7.93 10.56
N GLU A 290 -4.42 7.86 9.32
CA GLU A 290 -3.66 7.25 8.21
C GLU A 290 -2.37 8.01 7.93
N ARG A 291 -2.40 9.33 8.05
CA ARG A 291 -1.22 10.19 7.91
C ARG A 291 -0.17 9.89 8.99
N SER A 292 -0.59 9.78 10.25
CA SER A 292 0.28 9.43 11.37
C SER A 292 0.86 8.02 11.23
N GLU A 293 0.05 7.05 10.83
CA GLU A 293 0.50 5.66 10.62
C GLU A 293 1.45 5.55 9.43
N THR A 294 1.21 6.31 8.34
CA THR A 294 2.12 6.37 7.19
C THR A 294 3.43 7.04 7.56
N ALA A 295 3.40 8.11 8.34
CA ALA A 295 4.58 8.78 8.86
C ALA A 295 5.43 7.83 9.74
N GLN A 296 4.80 7.04 10.62
CA GLN A 296 5.46 5.98 11.37
C GLN A 296 6.17 4.98 10.46
N LEU A 297 5.48 4.53 9.41
CA LEU A 297 6.03 3.60 8.45
C LEU A 297 7.25 4.18 7.73
N VAL A 298 7.19 5.45 7.30
CA VAL A 298 8.34 6.14 6.69
C VAL A 298 9.52 6.17 7.65
N GLY A 299 9.29 6.47 8.94
CA GLY A 299 10.33 6.41 9.97
C GLY A 299 10.99 5.04 10.06
N ILE A 300 10.20 3.96 10.13
CA ILE A 300 10.69 2.58 10.16
C ILE A 300 11.50 2.22 8.90
N LEU A 301 11.04 2.66 7.73
CA LEU A 301 11.73 2.42 6.45
C LEU A 301 13.07 3.15 6.40
N VAL A 302 13.11 4.39 6.90
CA VAL A 302 14.32 5.20 6.99
C VAL A 302 15.31 4.59 7.99
N GLU A 303 14.88 4.22 9.20
CA GLU A 303 15.72 3.53 10.20
C GLU A 303 16.35 2.26 9.62
N LYS A 304 15.56 1.48 8.86
CA LYS A 304 16.08 0.27 8.20
C LYS A 304 17.06 0.60 7.08
N ALA A 305 16.83 1.68 6.31
CA ALA A 305 17.74 2.13 5.28
C ALA A 305 19.10 2.57 5.86
N PHE A 306 19.09 3.25 7.00
CA PHE A 306 20.32 3.63 7.71
C PHE A 306 21.18 2.45 8.19
N SER A 307 20.56 1.30 8.44
CA SER A 307 21.31 0.10 8.84
C SER A 307 22.05 -0.57 7.68
N ILE A 308 21.82 -0.15 6.43
CA ILE A 308 22.46 -0.72 5.25
C ILE A 308 23.88 -0.17 5.11
N GLY A 309 24.85 -1.06 4.99
CA GLY A 309 26.27 -0.68 4.91
C GLY A 309 26.97 -0.51 6.27
N SER A 310 26.22 -0.46 7.39
CA SER A 310 26.80 -0.42 8.74
C SER A 310 27.36 -1.78 9.20
N SER A 311 26.99 -2.87 8.52
CA SER A 311 27.56 -4.21 8.69
C SER A 311 27.52 -4.99 7.38
N GLU A 312 28.43 -5.99 7.22
CA GLU A 312 28.41 -6.90 6.06
C GLU A 312 27.08 -7.70 5.95
N GLU A 313 26.23 -7.70 6.99
CA GLU A 313 24.98 -8.44 7.09
C GLU A 313 23.75 -7.67 6.57
N ASN A 314 23.82 -6.35 6.40
CA ASN A 314 22.69 -5.54 5.94
C ASN A 314 22.85 -5.10 4.47
N THR A 315 22.20 -5.82 3.58
CA THR A 315 22.26 -5.59 2.14
C THR A 315 20.94 -4.97 1.61
N VAL A 316 20.97 -4.43 0.38
CA VAL A 316 19.74 -4.02 -0.34
C VAL A 316 18.73 -5.18 -0.45
N SER A 317 19.23 -6.43 -0.57
CA SER A 317 18.39 -7.62 -0.55
C SER A 317 17.61 -7.76 0.75
N ASP A 318 18.23 -7.47 1.89
CA ASP A 318 17.59 -7.52 3.21
C ASP A 318 16.56 -6.41 3.37
N TYR A 319 16.83 -5.23 2.82
CA TYR A 319 15.86 -4.13 2.78
C TYR A 319 14.62 -4.50 1.93
N ILE A 320 14.81 -5.08 0.76
CA ILE A 320 13.69 -5.56 -0.07
C ILE A 320 12.88 -6.63 0.68
N SER A 321 13.54 -7.55 1.38
CA SER A 321 12.86 -8.56 2.20
C SER A 321 12.04 -7.91 3.32
N PHE A 322 12.61 -6.93 4.00
CA PHE A 322 11.94 -6.16 5.05
C PHE A 322 10.69 -5.44 4.53
N VAL A 323 10.78 -4.75 3.38
CA VAL A 323 9.60 -4.09 2.76
C VAL A 323 8.54 -5.14 2.37
N CYS A 324 8.96 -6.30 1.84
CA CYS A 324 8.04 -7.39 1.53
C CYS A 324 7.33 -7.96 2.77
N ASP A 325 7.99 -7.94 3.93
CA ASP A 325 7.40 -8.41 5.19
C ASP A 325 6.45 -7.37 5.77
N LEU A 326 6.74 -6.07 5.66
CA LEU A 326 5.82 -4.98 6.03
C LEU A 326 4.50 -5.05 5.26
N VAL A 327 4.53 -5.41 3.97
CA VAL A 327 3.31 -5.60 3.17
C VAL A 327 2.47 -6.77 3.65
N LYS A 328 3.08 -7.78 4.26
CA LYS A 328 2.38 -8.95 4.83
C LYS A 328 1.87 -8.71 6.26
N ASP A 329 2.39 -7.71 6.94
CA ASP A 329 2.02 -7.35 8.31
C ASP A 329 0.67 -6.63 8.32
N GLU A 330 -0.32 -7.15 9.06
CA GLU A 330 -1.67 -6.58 9.14
C GLU A 330 -1.68 -5.10 9.58
N LYS A 331 -0.69 -4.69 10.38
CA LYS A 331 -0.56 -3.32 10.88
C LYS A 331 -0.07 -2.35 9.80
N TYR A 332 0.88 -2.77 8.96
CA TYR A 332 1.58 -1.87 8.04
C TYR A 332 1.19 -2.05 6.56
N SER A 333 0.46 -3.10 6.23
CA SER A 333 0.16 -3.49 4.85
C SER A 333 -0.53 -2.37 4.05
N ASN A 334 -1.57 -1.74 4.60
CA ASN A 334 -2.31 -0.68 3.94
C ASN A 334 -1.45 0.58 3.74
N ASN A 335 -0.70 0.99 4.77
CA ASN A 335 0.15 2.18 4.71
C ASN A 335 1.36 1.97 3.79
N THR A 336 1.89 0.75 3.72
CA THR A 336 2.96 0.39 2.75
C THR A 336 2.41 0.46 1.32
N ALA A 337 1.23 -0.08 1.06
CA ALA A 337 0.58 0.00 -0.25
C ALA A 337 0.28 1.46 -0.64
N PHE A 338 -0.21 2.27 0.30
CA PHE A 338 -0.45 3.69 0.10
C PHE A 338 0.84 4.43 -0.27
N LEU A 339 1.91 4.27 0.50
CA LEU A 339 3.20 4.93 0.25
C LEU A 339 3.75 4.58 -1.13
N LEU A 340 3.71 3.30 -1.50
CA LEU A 340 4.21 2.84 -2.79
C LEU A 340 3.34 3.35 -3.94
N ALA A 341 2.02 3.35 -3.78
CA ALA A 341 1.10 3.93 -4.76
C ALA A 341 1.33 5.43 -4.93
N PHE A 342 1.58 6.16 -3.83
CA PHE A 342 1.89 7.58 -3.86
C PHE A 342 3.21 7.84 -4.61
N ILE A 343 4.25 7.04 -4.36
CA ILE A 343 5.54 7.11 -5.09
C ILE A 343 5.30 6.90 -6.60
N VAL A 344 4.55 5.88 -6.98
CA VAL A 344 4.26 5.57 -8.39
C VAL A 344 3.51 6.72 -9.05
N LYS A 345 2.43 7.21 -8.42
CA LYS A 345 1.65 8.32 -8.94
C LYS A 345 2.50 9.59 -9.09
N TYR A 346 3.20 9.99 -8.04
CA TYR A 346 4.05 11.17 -8.09
C TYR A 346 5.11 11.06 -9.19
N SER A 347 5.67 9.86 -9.38
CA SER A 347 6.63 9.58 -10.47
C SER A 347 6.02 9.72 -11.86
N MET A 348 4.74 9.37 -12.03
CA MET A 348 4.03 9.55 -13.31
C MET A 348 3.72 11.02 -13.59
N GLU A 349 3.38 11.78 -12.58
CA GLU A 349 3.05 13.21 -12.67
C GLU A 349 4.30 14.10 -12.72
N ASN A 350 5.40 13.67 -12.09
CA ASN A 350 6.67 14.39 -12.05
C ASN A 350 7.81 13.52 -12.60
N GLN A 351 8.08 13.64 -13.89
CA GLN A 351 9.11 12.87 -14.58
C GLN A 351 10.53 13.11 -14.04
N ALA A 352 10.79 14.20 -13.34
CA ALA A 352 12.08 14.49 -12.73
C ALA A 352 12.33 13.75 -11.42
N PHE A 353 11.28 13.17 -10.78
CA PHE A 353 11.37 12.58 -9.45
C PHE A 353 12.29 11.35 -9.39
N LEU A 354 12.07 10.33 -10.22
CA LEU A 354 12.92 9.13 -10.21
C LEU A 354 14.38 9.41 -10.62
N PRO A 355 14.66 10.25 -11.66
CA PRO A 355 16.02 10.70 -11.92
C PRO A 355 16.70 11.43 -10.76
N ALA A 356 15.95 12.28 -10.02
CA ALA A 356 16.45 12.95 -8.84
C ALA A 356 16.78 11.97 -7.71
N LEU A 357 15.84 11.06 -7.40
CA LEU A 357 16.07 10.01 -6.39
C LEU A 357 17.29 9.14 -6.75
N LYS A 358 17.46 8.80 -8.03
CA LYS A 358 18.64 8.09 -8.53
C LYS A 358 19.93 8.91 -8.34
N GLY A 359 19.87 10.20 -8.58
CA GLY A 359 20.99 11.13 -8.35
C GLY A 359 21.41 11.15 -6.89
N ILE A 360 20.45 11.24 -5.97
CA ILE A 360 20.65 11.18 -4.52
C ILE A 360 21.32 9.84 -4.12
N MET A 361 20.78 8.71 -4.57
CA MET A 361 21.34 7.40 -4.24
C MET A 361 22.80 7.25 -4.73
N LYS A 362 23.11 7.77 -5.91
CA LYS A 362 24.49 7.80 -6.44
C LYS A 362 25.40 8.72 -5.65
N HIS A 363 24.91 9.90 -5.25
CA HIS A 363 25.66 10.83 -4.42
C HIS A 363 26.14 10.17 -3.12
N PHE A 364 25.29 9.33 -2.53
CA PHE A 364 25.60 8.57 -1.31
C PHE A 364 26.27 7.22 -1.54
N GLY A 365 26.73 6.91 -2.77
CA GLY A 365 27.40 5.65 -3.08
C GLY A 365 26.50 4.41 -3.04
N MET A 366 25.18 4.58 -3.09
CA MET A 366 24.18 3.50 -3.01
C MET A 366 23.84 2.96 -4.42
N ASP A 367 24.81 2.41 -5.12
CA ASP A 367 24.66 1.99 -6.54
C ASP A 367 23.59 0.92 -6.74
N ASP A 368 23.43 -0.01 -5.81
CA ASP A 368 22.41 -1.06 -5.89
C ASP A 368 21.00 -0.50 -5.82
N PHE A 369 20.75 0.51 -4.97
CA PHE A 369 19.48 1.24 -4.95
C PHE A 369 19.27 2.04 -6.24
N SER A 370 20.31 2.65 -6.77
CA SER A 370 20.26 3.35 -8.07
C SER A 370 19.79 2.41 -9.19
N ASN A 371 20.29 1.16 -9.21
CA ASN A 371 19.87 0.13 -10.17
C ASN A 371 18.41 -0.30 -9.98
N MET A 372 17.93 -0.35 -8.72
CA MET A 372 16.54 -0.64 -8.42
C MET A 372 15.61 0.48 -8.90
N ILE A 373 16.03 1.74 -8.78
CA ILE A 373 15.28 2.90 -9.30
C ILE A 373 15.17 2.84 -10.83
N ASP A 374 16.22 2.41 -11.55
CA ASP A 374 16.15 2.19 -13.00
C ASP A 374 15.11 1.14 -13.37
N MET A 375 15.05 0.04 -12.62
CA MET A 375 14.05 -1.01 -12.82
C MET A 375 12.62 -0.46 -12.59
N MET A 376 12.41 0.30 -11.51
CA MET A 376 11.12 0.95 -11.21
C MET A 376 10.73 1.94 -12.31
N SER A 377 11.68 2.77 -12.76
CA SER A 377 11.44 3.77 -13.80
C SER A 377 10.97 3.12 -15.11
N GLU A 378 11.61 2.03 -15.55
CA GLU A 378 11.16 1.31 -16.75
C GLU A 378 9.77 0.69 -16.60
N ILE A 379 9.46 0.16 -15.42
CA ILE A 379 8.12 -0.42 -15.14
C ILE A 379 7.06 0.68 -15.19
N ILE A 380 7.29 1.79 -14.48
CA ILE A 380 6.33 2.91 -14.37
C ILE A 380 6.12 3.61 -15.72
N GLN A 381 7.19 3.79 -16.51
CA GLN A 381 7.12 4.45 -17.82
C GLN A 381 6.68 3.53 -18.96
N SER A 382 6.56 2.23 -18.72
CA SER A 382 6.15 1.28 -19.76
C SER A 382 4.69 1.49 -20.11
N LYS A 383 4.36 1.56 -21.41
CA LYS A 383 2.96 1.52 -21.88
C LYS A 383 2.25 0.20 -21.51
N LYS A 384 2.96 -0.73 -20.90
CA LYS A 384 2.48 -2.03 -20.44
C LYS A 384 2.32 -2.10 -18.92
N LEU A 385 2.36 -0.95 -18.22
CA LEU A 385 2.24 -0.94 -16.75
C LEU A 385 0.98 -1.66 -16.29
N ASP A 386 -0.16 -1.39 -16.93
CA ASP A 386 -1.42 -2.06 -16.61
C ASP A 386 -1.34 -3.58 -16.85
N THR A 387 -0.72 -4.00 -17.97
CA THR A 387 -0.50 -5.41 -18.26
C THR A 387 0.43 -6.07 -17.24
N ILE A 388 1.51 -5.39 -16.85
CA ILE A 388 2.47 -5.90 -15.84
C ILE A 388 1.79 -6.00 -14.48
N VAL A 389 1.00 -5.00 -14.10
CA VAL A 389 0.25 -4.97 -12.85
C VAL A 389 -0.80 -6.06 -12.82
N ASN A 390 -1.56 -6.24 -13.90
CA ASN A 390 -2.56 -7.30 -14.03
C ASN A 390 -1.92 -8.69 -13.97
N LEU A 391 -0.80 -8.88 -14.67
CA LEU A 391 -0.02 -10.12 -14.64
C LEU A 391 0.62 -10.38 -13.27
N SER A 392 1.07 -9.34 -12.57
CA SER A 392 1.70 -9.45 -11.24
C SER A 392 0.74 -9.97 -10.20
N ASN A 393 -0.53 -9.57 -10.24
CA ASN A 393 -1.57 -10.06 -9.36
C ASN A 393 -1.81 -11.58 -9.53
N PHE A 394 -1.90 -12.05 -10.76
CA PHE A 394 -2.01 -13.47 -11.06
C PHE A 394 -0.77 -14.24 -10.61
N LEU A 395 0.41 -13.69 -10.86
CA LEU A 395 1.70 -14.31 -10.53
C LEU A 395 1.99 -14.32 -9.03
N ALA A 396 1.57 -13.30 -8.27
CA ALA A 396 1.75 -13.28 -6.81
C ALA A 396 1.05 -14.45 -6.12
N LEU A 397 -0.10 -14.87 -6.65
CA LEU A 397 -0.89 -15.99 -6.13
C LEU A 397 -0.42 -17.36 -6.67
N HIS A 398 0.16 -17.40 -7.87
CA HIS A 398 0.48 -18.63 -8.59
C HIS A 398 1.91 -18.62 -9.17
N VAL A 399 2.89 -18.09 -8.45
CA VAL A 399 4.27 -17.98 -8.97
C VAL A 399 4.81 -19.36 -9.37
N SER A 400 4.77 -19.65 -10.65
CA SER A 400 5.43 -20.83 -11.18
C SER A 400 6.95 -20.65 -11.06
N HIS A 401 7.66 -21.75 -10.86
CA HIS A 401 9.12 -21.76 -10.79
C HIS A 401 9.77 -21.10 -12.03
N VAL A 402 9.12 -21.19 -13.17
CA VAL A 402 9.58 -20.63 -14.45
C VAL A 402 9.53 -19.10 -14.42
N VAL A 403 8.41 -18.52 -13.99
CA VAL A 403 8.22 -17.05 -13.91
C VAL A 403 9.19 -16.44 -12.91
N THR A 404 9.35 -17.06 -11.74
CA THR A 404 10.34 -16.63 -10.75
C THR A 404 11.74 -16.56 -11.37
N LYS A 405 12.16 -17.60 -12.07
CA LYS A 405 13.48 -17.63 -12.76
C LYS A 405 13.61 -16.58 -13.85
N ILE A 406 12.54 -16.29 -14.59
CA ILE A 406 12.55 -15.24 -15.62
C ILE A 406 12.77 -13.89 -14.97
N ILE A 407 12.00 -13.53 -13.93
CA ILE A 407 12.12 -12.26 -13.21
C ILE A 407 13.52 -12.14 -12.58
N GLN A 408 14.00 -13.18 -11.88
CA GLN A 408 15.33 -13.22 -11.29
C GLN A 408 16.43 -13.04 -12.35
N SER A 409 16.28 -13.68 -13.52
CA SER A 409 17.26 -13.58 -14.62
C SER A 409 17.27 -12.19 -15.23
N VAL A 410 16.09 -11.57 -15.43
CA VAL A 410 15.98 -10.20 -15.95
C VAL A 410 16.56 -9.20 -14.95
N ALA A 411 16.17 -9.28 -13.68
CA ALA A 411 16.68 -8.41 -12.62
C ALA A 411 18.21 -8.46 -12.54
N LYS A 412 18.79 -9.67 -12.53
CA LYS A 412 20.24 -9.85 -12.45
C LYS A 412 20.98 -9.41 -13.72
N LYS A 413 20.48 -9.79 -14.92
CA LYS A 413 21.18 -9.50 -16.18
C LYS A 413 21.09 -8.05 -16.60
N LYS A 414 19.94 -7.41 -16.37
CA LYS A 414 19.68 -6.04 -16.84
C LYS A 414 20.04 -4.99 -15.80
N TYR A 415 19.82 -5.27 -14.53
CA TYR A 415 19.94 -4.31 -13.44
C TYR A 415 20.97 -4.69 -12.36
N GLY A 416 21.62 -5.86 -12.46
CA GLY A 416 22.57 -6.33 -11.44
C GLY A 416 21.92 -6.84 -10.13
N VAL A 417 20.60 -6.74 -10.00
CA VAL A 417 19.87 -7.05 -8.76
C VAL A 417 19.63 -8.55 -8.62
N SER A 418 20.13 -9.16 -7.54
CA SER A 418 19.88 -10.57 -7.23
C SER A 418 18.66 -10.68 -6.30
N LEU A 419 17.59 -11.31 -6.76
CA LEU A 419 16.34 -11.49 -5.99
C LEU A 419 16.17 -12.95 -5.58
N THR A 420 15.71 -13.19 -4.34
CA THR A 420 15.24 -14.51 -3.90
C THR A 420 13.83 -14.80 -4.44
N LYS A 421 13.37 -16.05 -4.33
CA LYS A 421 12.01 -16.43 -4.73
C LYS A 421 10.94 -15.69 -3.91
N GLU A 422 11.18 -15.53 -2.61
CA GLU A 422 10.23 -14.86 -1.72
C GLU A 422 10.20 -13.34 -1.98
N GLN A 423 11.31 -12.74 -2.33
CA GLN A 423 11.38 -11.34 -2.76
C GLN A 423 10.61 -11.10 -4.07
N VAL A 424 10.73 -12.00 -5.04
CA VAL A 424 9.93 -11.92 -6.28
C VAL A 424 8.43 -11.96 -5.94
N LYS A 425 8.01 -12.87 -5.08
CA LYS A 425 6.60 -12.92 -4.63
C LYS A 425 6.16 -11.65 -3.91
N GLY A 426 7.00 -11.14 -3.00
CA GLY A 426 6.73 -9.90 -2.27
C GLY A 426 6.60 -8.70 -3.21
N ILE A 427 7.51 -8.55 -4.17
CA ILE A 427 7.46 -7.47 -5.18
C ILE A 427 6.17 -7.57 -6.01
N LEU A 428 5.79 -8.77 -6.43
CA LEU A 428 4.55 -8.97 -7.19
C LEU A 428 3.32 -8.62 -6.36
N LEU A 429 3.31 -8.96 -5.07
CA LEU A 429 2.24 -8.57 -4.14
C LEU A 429 2.17 -7.05 -3.98
N ILE A 430 3.32 -6.39 -3.80
CA ILE A 430 3.45 -4.93 -3.73
C ILE A 430 2.86 -4.28 -4.98
N VAL A 431 3.26 -4.72 -6.17
CA VAL A 431 2.76 -4.18 -7.44
C VAL A 431 1.24 -4.37 -7.55
N ALA A 432 0.74 -5.53 -7.12
CA ALA A 432 -0.69 -5.81 -7.10
C ALA A 432 -1.49 -4.85 -6.20
N MET A 433 -1.03 -4.66 -4.97
CA MET A 433 -1.68 -3.76 -4.01
C MET A 433 -1.59 -2.29 -4.45
N THR A 434 -0.47 -1.91 -5.08
CA THR A 434 -0.24 -0.54 -5.55
C THR A 434 -1.28 -0.09 -6.57
N LYS A 435 -1.77 -0.96 -7.46
CA LYS A 435 -2.79 -0.61 -8.47
C LYS A 435 -4.09 -0.12 -7.82
N GLU A 436 -4.59 -0.86 -6.83
CA GLU A 436 -5.86 -0.55 -6.18
C GLU A 436 -5.77 0.75 -5.38
N THR A 437 -4.64 0.95 -4.70
CA THR A 437 -4.37 2.19 -3.97
C THR A 437 -4.16 3.38 -4.93
N LEU A 438 -3.57 3.17 -6.11
CA LEU A 438 -3.45 4.22 -7.14
C LEU A 438 -4.81 4.70 -7.65
N LYS A 439 -5.78 3.79 -7.82
CA LYS A 439 -7.16 4.17 -8.15
C LYS A 439 -7.77 5.02 -7.04
N THR A 440 -7.57 4.65 -5.79
CA THR A 440 -8.04 5.41 -4.61
C THR A 440 -7.37 6.78 -4.53
N LEU A 441 -6.05 6.87 -4.77
CA LEU A 441 -5.29 8.13 -4.75
C LEU A 441 -5.66 9.08 -5.91
N LYS A 442 -5.99 8.57 -7.09
CA LYS A 442 -6.51 9.42 -8.18
C LYS A 442 -7.77 10.16 -7.76
N LEU A 443 -8.52 9.57 -6.85
CA LEU A 443 -9.74 10.14 -6.33
C LEU A 443 -9.50 11.30 -5.36
N ASN A 444 -8.39 11.35 -4.63
CA ASN A 444 -8.19 12.27 -3.51
C ASN A 444 -7.16 13.38 -3.76
N LEU A 445 -6.42 13.37 -4.87
CA LEU A 445 -5.28 14.30 -5.07
C LEU A 445 -5.60 15.57 -5.86
N ASP A 446 -6.79 15.72 -6.41
CA ASP A 446 -7.22 16.93 -7.11
C ASP A 446 -8.11 17.87 -6.28
N GLY A 447 -8.29 17.57 -4.97
CA GLY A 447 -9.02 18.44 -4.04
C GLY A 447 -10.52 18.58 -4.34
N SER A 448 -11.08 17.71 -5.15
CA SER A 448 -12.52 17.61 -5.32
C SER A 448 -13.08 16.68 -4.25
N ASP A 449 -14.14 17.12 -3.54
CA ASP A 449 -15.05 16.22 -2.86
C ASP A 449 -15.56 15.22 -3.89
N ILE A 450 -14.93 14.04 -3.92
CA ILE A 450 -15.37 13.01 -4.83
C ILE A 450 -16.63 12.39 -4.25
N VAL A 451 -17.71 12.98 -4.62
CA VAL A 451 -18.83 12.21 -5.10
C VAL A 451 -18.26 11.23 -6.13
N LEU A 452 -18.34 9.93 -5.86
CA LEU A 452 -18.21 8.88 -6.87
C LEU A 452 -19.40 8.99 -7.86
N GLU A 453 -19.52 10.14 -8.47
CA GLU A 453 -20.07 10.30 -9.76
C GLU A 453 -18.84 10.20 -10.68
N LYS A 454 -18.61 9.00 -11.23
CA LYS A 454 -18.23 9.03 -12.63
C LYS A 454 -19.25 10.01 -13.19
N GLU A 455 -18.88 11.24 -13.53
CA GLU A 455 -19.46 11.82 -14.71
C GLU A 455 -19.26 10.72 -15.74
N ILE A 456 -20.32 9.96 -15.98
CA ILE A 456 -20.52 9.35 -17.24
C ILE A 456 -20.45 10.60 -18.14
N GLU A 457 -19.27 10.90 -18.75
CA GLU A 457 -19.33 11.40 -20.09
C GLU A 457 -20.40 10.50 -20.68
N GLU A 458 -21.51 11.06 -21.11
CA GLU A 458 -22.39 10.39 -22.01
C GLU A 458 -21.51 10.01 -23.21
N GLU A 459 -20.78 8.92 -23.06
CA GLU A 459 -20.18 8.18 -24.16
C GLU A 459 -21.39 7.92 -25.02
N GLY A 460 -21.36 8.52 -26.20
CA GLY A 460 -22.49 8.49 -27.14
C GLY A 460 -22.93 7.03 -27.19
N GLU A 461 -24.23 6.77 -27.01
CA GLU A 461 -24.84 5.46 -26.99
C GLU A 461 -24.14 4.60 -28.03
N TYR A 462 -23.35 3.60 -27.54
CA TYR A 462 -22.75 2.63 -28.45
C TYR A 462 -23.91 1.87 -29.08
N THR A 463 -24.17 2.14 -30.36
CA THR A 463 -25.24 1.49 -31.07
C THR A 463 -24.69 0.21 -31.65
N LEU A 464 -25.20 -0.94 -31.19
CA LEU A 464 -24.83 -2.23 -31.74
C LEU A 464 -25.11 -2.26 -33.25
N PRO A 465 -24.26 -2.93 -34.04
CA PRO A 465 -24.56 -3.23 -35.44
C PRO A 465 -25.92 -3.94 -35.58
N GLU A 466 -26.62 -3.70 -36.72
CA GLU A 466 -27.90 -4.35 -36.96
C GLU A 466 -27.82 -5.88 -37.01
N SER A 467 -26.61 -6.44 -37.25
CA SER A 467 -26.31 -7.87 -37.23
C SER A 467 -25.00 -8.12 -36.50
N LEU A 468 -25.01 -9.07 -35.59
CA LEU A 468 -23.83 -9.58 -34.87
C LEU A 468 -23.82 -11.10 -34.95
N ASP A 469 -22.63 -11.64 -35.10
CA ASP A 469 -22.34 -13.06 -35.03
C ASP A 469 -21.93 -13.41 -33.59
N ILE A 470 -22.80 -14.08 -32.83
CA ILE A 470 -22.65 -14.30 -31.40
C ILE A 470 -22.52 -15.79 -31.10
N VAL A 471 -21.52 -16.17 -30.33
CA VAL A 471 -21.49 -17.49 -29.69
C VAL A 471 -21.99 -17.35 -28.26
N VAL A 472 -23.03 -18.06 -27.88
CA VAL A 472 -23.42 -18.24 -26.49
C VAL A 472 -22.74 -19.51 -25.96
N LEU A 473 -21.72 -19.30 -25.12
CA LEU A 473 -20.93 -20.42 -24.59
C LEU A 473 -21.52 -20.91 -23.27
N CYS A 474 -21.87 -22.18 -23.21
CA CYS A 474 -22.53 -22.81 -22.07
C CYS A 474 -21.91 -24.16 -21.70
N GLY A 475 -22.53 -24.88 -20.77
CA GLY A 475 -22.20 -26.26 -20.40
C GLY A 475 -20.93 -26.37 -19.54
N GLY A 476 -19.83 -26.78 -20.16
CA GLY A 476 -18.57 -26.96 -19.43
C GLY A 476 -18.53 -28.27 -18.60
N LEU A 477 -17.53 -28.34 -17.71
CA LEU A 477 -17.33 -29.50 -16.83
C LEU A 477 -17.33 -29.05 -15.36
N SER A 478 -18.46 -28.52 -14.91
CA SER A 478 -18.71 -28.12 -13.53
C SER A 478 -19.92 -28.80 -12.95
N THR A 479 -20.09 -28.76 -11.64
CA THR A 479 -21.32 -29.24 -10.95
C THR A 479 -22.55 -28.42 -11.33
N GLN A 480 -22.35 -27.21 -11.91
CA GLN A 480 -23.40 -26.29 -12.37
C GLN A 480 -23.68 -26.40 -13.88
N ARG A 481 -23.13 -27.41 -14.54
CA ARG A 481 -23.27 -27.61 -15.98
C ARG A 481 -24.73 -27.51 -16.50
N ASN A 482 -25.66 -28.13 -15.79
CA ASN A 482 -27.07 -28.12 -16.23
C ASN A 482 -27.71 -26.75 -16.14
N ILE A 483 -27.36 -25.96 -15.09
CA ILE A 483 -27.77 -24.57 -14.95
C ILE A 483 -27.17 -23.72 -16.08
N SER A 484 -25.89 -23.90 -16.38
CA SER A 484 -25.21 -23.25 -17.48
C SER A 484 -25.84 -23.53 -18.84
N ILE A 485 -26.22 -24.79 -19.12
CA ILE A 485 -26.93 -25.12 -20.37
C ILE A 485 -28.31 -24.43 -20.43
N LYS A 486 -29.04 -24.36 -19.32
CA LYS A 486 -30.32 -23.67 -19.25
C LYS A 486 -30.13 -22.15 -19.46
N SER A 487 -29.15 -21.55 -18.79
CA SER A 487 -28.77 -20.12 -19.00
C SER A 487 -28.42 -19.83 -20.45
N GLY A 488 -27.54 -20.67 -21.04
CA GLY A 488 -27.15 -20.53 -22.45
C GLY A 488 -28.32 -20.63 -23.42
N TYR A 489 -29.23 -21.59 -23.18
CA TYR A 489 -30.42 -21.71 -24.00
C TYR A 489 -31.32 -20.48 -23.95
N MET A 490 -31.61 -19.98 -22.75
CA MET A 490 -32.45 -18.79 -22.57
C MET A 490 -31.82 -17.53 -23.18
N VAL A 491 -30.51 -17.34 -23.01
CA VAL A 491 -29.78 -16.24 -23.64
C VAL A 491 -29.75 -16.34 -25.16
N CYS A 492 -29.52 -17.55 -25.70
CA CYS A 492 -29.54 -17.79 -27.14
C CYS A 492 -30.94 -17.49 -27.74
N ASP A 493 -32.00 -17.94 -27.11
CA ASP A 493 -33.38 -17.67 -27.56
C ASP A 493 -33.72 -16.20 -27.48
N ALA A 494 -33.31 -15.52 -26.40
CA ALA A 494 -33.48 -14.08 -26.23
C ALA A 494 -32.77 -13.30 -27.35
N LEU A 495 -31.48 -13.56 -27.60
CA LEU A 495 -30.70 -12.86 -28.61
C LEU A 495 -31.18 -13.12 -30.04
N LYS A 496 -31.65 -14.37 -30.35
CA LYS A 496 -32.29 -14.69 -31.63
C LYS A 496 -33.56 -13.83 -31.86
N SER A 497 -34.31 -13.54 -30.79
CA SER A 497 -35.48 -12.65 -30.89
C SER A 497 -35.18 -11.22 -31.30
N TYR A 498 -33.94 -10.79 -31.16
CA TYR A 498 -33.39 -9.49 -31.64
C TYR A 498 -32.71 -9.59 -33.01
N ASN A 499 -32.93 -10.70 -33.74
CA ASN A 499 -32.38 -10.99 -35.07
C ASN A 499 -30.85 -11.09 -35.18
N TYR A 500 -30.16 -11.43 -34.11
CA TYR A 500 -28.72 -11.73 -34.18
C TYR A 500 -28.48 -13.17 -34.67
N ASN A 501 -27.32 -13.40 -35.27
CA ASN A 501 -26.86 -14.76 -35.66
C ASN A 501 -26.26 -15.43 -34.43
N VAL A 502 -26.93 -16.38 -33.83
CA VAL A 502 -26.50 -16.98 -32.55
C VAL A 502 -26.24 -18.48 -32.67
N ILE A 503 -25.05 -18.89 -32.25
CA ILE A 503 -24.67 -20.30 -32.05
C ILE A 503 -24.63 -20.59 -30.57
N LEU A 504 -25.42 -21.55 -30.08
CA LEU A 504 -25.32 -22.10 -28.74
C LEU A 504 -24.29 -23.21 -28.71
N LEU A 505 -23.20 -23.06 -27.95
CA LEU A 505 -22.06 -23.97 -27.99
C LEU A 505 -21.68 -24.46 -26.56
N ASP A 506 -21.50 -25.78 -26.44
CA ASP A 506 -21.02 -26.37 -25.20
C ASP A 506 -19.48 -26.31 -25.14
N SER A 507 -18.94 -25.62 -24.13
CA SER A 507 -17.49 -25.42 -24.02
C SER A 507 -16.70 -26.72 -23.86
N PHE A 508 -17.28 -27.74 -23.19
CA PHE A 508 -16.60 -29.02 -22.97
C PHE A 508 -16.91 -30.09 -24.05
N MET A 509 -18.14 -30.18 -24.48
CA MET A 509 -18.51 -31.18 -25.50
C MET A 509 -18.08 -30.74 -26.91
N GLY A 510 -18.08 -29.43 -27.17
CA GLY A 510 -17.75 -28.87 -28.47
C GLY A 510 -18.73 -29.23 -29.58
N TYR A 511 -18.25 -29.09 -30.82
CA TYR A 511 -18.97 -29.44 -32.02
C TYR A 511 -18.21 -30.53 -32.82
N GLY A 512 -18.90 -31.58 -33.25
CA GLY A 512 -18.28 -32.67 -33.97
C GLY A 512 -17.49 -33.65 -33.09
N ASP A 513 -16.81 -34.59 -33.71
CA ASP A 513 -16.04 -35.64 -33.04
C ASP A 513 -14.53 -35.37 -32.96
N SER A 514 -14.06 -34.45 -33.77
CA SER A 514 -12.64 -34.04 -33.91
C SER A 514 -12.56 -32.61 -34.42
N GLU A 515 -11.36 -32.01 -34.33
CA GLU A 515 -11.09 -30.70 -34.95
C GLU A 515 -11.28 -30.79 -36.47
N GLU A 516 -12.05 -29.86 -37.02
CA GLU A 516 -12.38 -29.73 -38.43
C GLU A 516 -12.04 -28.29 -38.88
N PHE A 517 -11.81 -28.12 -40.17
CA PHE A 517 -11.75 -26.80 -40.77
C PHE A 517 -13.17 -26.24 -40.96
N ILE A 518 -13.53 -25.23 -40.19
CA ILE A 518 -14.81 -24.51 -40.27
C ILE A 518 -14.56 -23.14 -40.89
N GLU A 519 -15.03 -22.93 -42.10
CA GLU A 519 -14.83 -21.66 -42.82
C GLU A 519 -15.75 -20.57 -42.30
N ASP A 520 -17.05 -20.80 -42.29
CA ASP A 520 -18.07 -19.84 -41.83
C ASP A 520 -19.19 -20.57 -41.08
N PRO A 521 -19.13 -20.58 -39.75
CA PRO A 521 -20.15 -21.24 -38.93
C PRO A 521 -21.47 -20.45 -38.88
N PHE A 522 -21.45 -19.14 -39.16
CA PHE A 522 -22.61 -18.26 -39.07
C PHE A 522 -23.44 -18.24 -40.34
N SER A 523 -22.99 -18.84 -41.44
CA SER A 523 -23.84 -19.12 -42.62
C SER A 523 -25.02 -20.09 -42.33
N ASP A 524 -24.86 -20.98 -41.34
CA ASP A 524 -25.93 -21.88 -40.83
C ASP A 524 -25.72 -22.08 -39.33
N PRO A 525 -26.09 -21.12 -38.47
CA PRO A 525 -25.86 -21.18 -37.03
C PRO A 525 -26.49 -22.38 -36.35
N ASP A 526 -27.66 -22.80 -36.82
CA ASP A 526 -28.41 -23.91 -36.24
C ASP A 526 -27.73 -25.26 -36.44
N LYS A 527 -26.91 -25.40 -37.47
CA LYS A 527 -26.08 -26.59 -37.71
C LYS A 527 -25.04 -26.77 -36.62
N TYR A 528 -24.43 -25.68 -36.15
CA TYR A 528 -23.35 -25.70 -35.19
C TYR A 528 -23.83 -25.56 -33.75
N SER A 529 -25.11 -25.25 -33.56
CA SER A 529 -25.72 -25.09 -32.23
C SER A 529 -25.97 -26.43 -31.53
N LEU A 530 -25.75 -26.39 -30.19
CA LEU A 530 -26.11 -27.49 -29.29
C LEU A 530 -27.63 -27.80 -29.37
N LYS A 531 -27.93 -29.07 -29.65
CA LYS A 531 -29.30 -29.55 -29.60
C LYS A 531 -29.64 -30.04 -28.21
N ILE A 532 -30.68 -29.46 -27.60
CA ILE A 532 -31.10 -29.75 -26.25
C ILE A 532 -32.45 -30.52 -26.33
N ASP A 533 -32.48 -31.76 -25.84
CA ASP A 533 -33.71 -32.51 -25.77
C ASP A 533 -34.45 -32.26 -24.43
N GLU A 534 -33.75 -32.22 -23.32
CA GLU A 534 -34.26 -31.92 -21.98
C GLU A 534 -33.12 -31.48 -21.03
N VAL A 535 -33.36 -30.46 -20.22
CA VAL A 535 -32.41 -29.99 -19.19
C VAL A 535 -33.01 -30.26 -17.82
N THR A 536 -32.32 -31.06 -17.02
CA THR A 536 -32.70 -31.33 -15.62
C THR A 536 -31.98 -30.34 -14.70
N SER A 537 -32.57 -30.05 -13.53
CA SER A 537 -31.93 -29.23 -12.48
C SER A 537 -31.00 -30.03 -11.56
N GLU A 538 -30.83 -31.32 -11.80
CA GLU A 538 -29.98 -32.19 -10.99
C GLU A 538 -28.49 -31.95 -11.23
N ILE A 539 -27.67 -32.17 -10.19
CA ILE A 539 -26.22 -32.15 -10.32
C ILE A 539 -25.76 -33.21 -11.30
N PRO A 540 -25.04 -32.87 -12.38
CA PRO A 540 -24.65 -33.83 -13.40
C PRO A 540 -23.59 -34.81 -12.90
N ASP A 541 -23.67 -36.08 -13.37
CA ASP A 541 -22.54 -37.00 -13.24
C ASP A 541 -21.41 -36.57 -14.19
N LEU A 542 -20.43 -35.84 -13.67
CA LEU A 542 -19.30 -35.31 -14.45
C LEU A 542 -18.45 -36.41 -15.09
N TRP A 543 -18.43 -37.63 -14.50
CA TRP A 543 -17.72 -38.74 -15.08
C TRP A 543 -18.45 -39.28 -16.32
N ALA A 544 -19.80 -39.38 -16.26
CA ALA A 544 -20.62 -39.71 -17.42
C ALA A 544 -20.51 -38.67 -18.53
N VAL A 545 -20.47 -37.35 -18.16
CA VAL A 545 -20.25 -36.27 -19.13
C VAL A 545 -18.90 -36.44 -19.82
N LYS A 546 -17.81 -36.68 -19.07
CA LYS A 546 -16.50 -36.95 -19.66
C LYS A 546 -16.48 -38.11 -20.62
N LYS A 547 -17.17 -39.21 -20.29
CA LYS A 547 -17.25 -40.41 -21.14
C LYS A 547 -18.01 -40.16 -22.43
N ARG A 548 -18.96 -39.23 -22.47
CA ARG A 548 -19.71 -38.90 -23.70
C ARG A 548 -18.86 -38.18 -24.72
N ARG A 549 -17.80 -37.48 -24.26
CA ARG A 549 -16.91 -36.77 -25.15
C ARG A 549 -16.09 -37.77 -26.01
N LYS A 550 -16.23 -37.72 -27.31
CA LYS A 550 -15.71 -38.76 -28.21
C LYS A 550 -14.20 -38.77 -28.33
N ASP A 551 -13.53 -37.59 -28.31
CA ASP A 551 -12.08 -37.46 -28.38
C ASP A 551 -11.37 -37.93 -27.09
N GLN A 552 -12.15 -38.19 -26.01
CA GLN A 552 -11.64 -38.59 -24.69
C GLN A 552 -10.52 -37.66 -24.15
N SER A 553 -10.41 -36.45 -24.67
CA SER A 553 -9.44 -35.45 -24.20
C SER A 553 -9.78 -34.93 -22.81
N ASN A 554 -8.76 -34.55 -22.06
CA ASN A 554 -8.89 -33.88 -20.76
C ASN A 554 -8.81 -32.34 -20.88
N THR A 555 -8.75 -31.80 -22.11
CA THR A 555 -8.75 -30.34 -22.32
C THR A 555 -10.09 -29.76 -21.94
N TYR A 556 -10.07 -28.49 -21.47
CA TYR A 556 -11.31 -27.78 -21.10
C TYR A 556 -12.21 -27.58 -22.32
N PHE A 557 -11.67 -27.17 -23.46
CA PHE A 557 -12.41 -26.96 -24.68
C PHE A 557 -12.61 -28.24 -25.45
N GLY A 558 -13.84 -28.51 -25.87
CA GLY A 558 -14.18 -29.57 -26.81
C GLY A 558 -13.76 -29.26 -28.24
N PRO A 559 -13.88 -30.27 -29.18
CA PRO A 559 -13.54 -30.03 -30.57
C PRO A 559 -14.24 -28.80 -31.15
N ASN A 560 -13.54 -28.02 -31.92
CA ASN A 560 -13.99 -26.86 -32.69
C ASN A 560 -14.51 -25.65 -31.86
N VAL A 561 -14.47 -25.69 -30.54
CA VAL A 561 -14.98 -24.57 -29.68
C VAL A 561 -14.20 -23.30 -30.00
N LEU A 562 -12.88 -23.33 -29.90
CA LEU A 562 -12.07 -22.15 -30.14
C LEU A 562 -12.10 -21.68 -31.60
N SER A 563 -12.21 -22.59 -32.54
CA SER A 563 -12.33 -22.29 -33.96
C SER A 563 -13.62 -21.54 -34.27
N ILE A 564 -14.75 -21.94 -33.64
CA ILE A 564 -16.03 -21.27 -33.80
C ILE A 564 -16.06 -19.92 -33.04
N CYS A 565 -15.56 -19.88 -31.79
CA CYS A 565 -15.50 -18.64 -31.03
C CYS A 565 -14.65 -17.55 -31.71
N LYS A 566 -13.57 -17.91 -32.40
CA LYS A 566 -12.75 -16.95 -33.18
C LYS A 566 -13.42 -16.33 -34.38
N LYS A 567 -14.55 -16.89 -34.81
CA LYS A 567 -15.34 -16.36 -35.92
C LYS A 567 -16.51 -15.48 -35.49
N ALA A 568 -16.79 -15.44 -34.19
CA ALA A 568 -17.81 -14.60 -33.64
C ALA A 568 -17.31 -13.16 -33.41
N ASP A 569 -18.21 -12.19 -33.55
CA ASP A 569 -17.95 -10.83 -33.12
C ASP A 569 -17.80 -10.74 -31.61
N ILE A 570 -18.54 -11.60 -30.87
CA ILE A 570 -18.46 -11.68 -29.41
C ILE A 570 -18.93 -13.05 -28.90
N VAL A 571 -18.36 -13.51 -27.80
CA VAL A 571 -18.77 -14.70 -27.06
C VAL A 571 -19.51 -14.30 -25.79
N PHE A 572 -20.80 -14.60 -25.71
CA PHE A 572 -21.56 -14.43 -24.48
C PHE A 572 -21.28 -15.59 -23.51
N LEU A 573 -20.76 -15.29 -22.33
CA LEU A 573 -20.41 -16.29 -21.30
C LEU A 573 -21.64 -16.62 -20.45
N ALA A 574 -22.36 -17.68 -20.80
CA ALA A 574 -23.45 -18.25 -20.02
C ALA A 574 -22.99 -19.50 -19.24
N LEU A 575 -21.74 -19.47 -18.80
CA LEU A 575 -21.09 -20.56 -18.08
C LEU A 575 -21.23 -20.38 -16.58
N GLU A 576 -21.27 -21.50 -15.85
CA GLU A 576 -21.45 -21.53 -14.40
C GLU A 576 -20.41 -22.43 -13.73
N GLY A 577 -19.70 -21.92 -12.75
CA GLY A 577 -18.76 -22.67 -11.91
C GLY A 577 -17.44 -23.06 -12.55
N GLY A 578 -16.50 -23.42 -11.71
CA GLY A 578 -15.23 -24.02 -12.09
C GLY A 578 -14.30 -23.08 -12.87
N ASP A 579 -13.73 -23.59 -13.97
CA ASP A 579 -12.74 -22.85 -14.76
C ASP A 579 -13.36 -21.72 -15.62
N ALA A 580 -14.68 -21.58 -15.63
CA ALA A 580 -15.36 -20.49 -16.30
C ALA A 580 -15.34 -19.18 -15.49
N GLU A 581 -15.35 -19.29 -14.15
CA GLU A 581 -15.41 -18.15 -13.24
C GLU A 581 -14.05 -17.70 -12.70
N ASN A 582 -13.01 -18.54 -12.78
CA ASN A 582 -11.74 -18.33 -12.11
C ASN A 582 -10.68 -17.62 -12.96
N GLY A 583 -11.08 -16.99 -14.05
CA GLY A 583 -10.22 -16.21 -14.94
C GLY A 583 -9.46 -17.02 -16.00
N LYS A 584 -9.45 -18.36 -15.94
CA LYS A 584 -8.69 -19.16 -16.93
C LYS A 584 -9.29 -19.10 -18.32
N LEU A 585 -10.60 -19.13 -18.43
CA LEU A 585 -11.33 -19.01 -19.69
C LEU A 585 -11.06 -17.63 -20.30
N GLN A 586 -11.26 -16.58 -19.51
CA GLN A 586 -11.06 -15.20 -19.90
C GLN A 586 -9.62 -14.96 -20.37
N ALA A 587 -8.61 -15.39 -19.60
CA ALA A 587 -7.21 -15.32 -20.00
C ALA A 587 -6.90 -16.07 -21.31
N THR A 588 -7.59 -17.18 -21.57
CA THR A 588 -7.43 -17.91 -22.83
C THR A 588 -8.01 -17.11 -23.99
N PHE A 589 -9.14 -16.48 -23.81
CA PHE A 589 -9.79 -15.66 -24.83
C PHE A 589 -8.98 -14.40 -25.10
N ASP A 590 -8.44 -13.72 -24.08
CA ASP A 590 -7.53 -12.58 -24.23
C ASP A 590 -6.29 -12.94 -25.07
N LEU A 591 -5.69 -14.12 -24.82
CA LEU A 591 -4.52 -14.60 -25.57
C LEU A 591 -4.83 -14.95 -27.04
N LEU A 592 -6.08 -15.26 -27.32
CA LEU A 592 -6.54 -15.67 -28.65
C LEU A 592 -7.27 -14.54 -29.40
N ASP A 593 -7.34 -13.34 -28.81
CA ASP A 593 -8.06 -12.18 -29.35
C ASP A 593 -9.53 -12.48 -29.66
N ILE A 594 -10.19 -13.17 -28.71
CA ILE A 594 -11.62 -13.50 -28.75
C ILE A 594 -12.37 -12.55 -27.81
N GLU A 595 -13.32 -11.82 -28.35
CA GLU A 595 -14.17 -10.93 -27.57
C GLU A 595 -15.20 -11.73 -26.74
N TYR A 596 -15.45 -11.31 -25.48
CA TYR A 596 -16.38 -12.01 -24.57
C TYR A 596 -17.07 -11.05 -23.62
N THR A 597 -18.20 -11.45 -23.06
CA THR A 597 -18.95 -10.70 -22.04
C THR A 597 -18.44 -10.97 -20.64
N GLY A 598 -18.53 -9.98 -19.75
CA GLY A 598 -18.13 -10.07 -18.35
C GLY A 598 -16.71 -9.56 -18.10
N CYS A 599 -16.33 -9.55 -16.85
CA CYS A 599 -15.07 -8.97 -16.43
C CYS A 599 -13.86 -9.76 -16.92
N ASP A 600 -12.69 -9.11 -16.90
CA ASP A 600 -11.41 -9.68 -17.31
C ASP A 600 -11.01 -10.90 -16.45
N TYR A 601 -9.97 -11.61 -16.89
CA TYR A 601 -9.43 -12.79 -16.21
C TYR A 601 -9.02 -12.49 -14.77
N PHE A 602 -8.56 -11.28 -14.49
CA PHE A 602 -8.04 -10.91 -13.18
C PHE A 602 -9.18 -10.69 -12.18
N ALA A 603 -10.17 -9.85 -12.53
CA ALA A 603 -11.34 -9.63 -11.71
C ALA A 603 -12.10 -10.96 -11.45
N SER A 604 -12.21 -11.83 -12.47
CA SER A 604 -12.77 -13.18 -12.33
C SER A 604 -11.98 -14.02 -11.32
N ALA A 605 -10.66 -14.07 -11.41
CA ALA A 605 -9.82 -14.88 -10.53
C ALA A 605 -9.88 -14.46 -9.07
N ILE A 606 -9.87 -13.15 -8.79
CA ILE A 606 -9.91 -12.64 -7.40
C ILE A 606 -11.31 -12.74 -6.79
N SER A 607 -12.38 -12.50 -7.56
CA SER A 607 -13.76 -12.58 -7.05
C SER A 607 -14.14 -14.03 -6.69
N THR A 608 -13.74 -14.99 -7.50
CA THR A 608 -13.99 -16.42 -7.25
C THR A 608 -13.28 -16.93 -6.00
N ASN A 609 -12.09 -16.42 -5.67
CA ASN A 609 -11.39 -16.80 -4.46
C ASN A 609 -11.90 -16.00 -3.25
N LYS A 610 -12.83 -16.61 -2.48
CA LYS A 610 -13.51 -15.95 -1.35
C LYS A 610 -12.56 -15.36 -0.30
N TYR A 611 -11.40 -15.98 -0.07
CA TYR A 611 -10.44 -15.45 0.88
C TYR A 611 -9.76 -14.19 0.35
N VAL A 612 -9.28 -14.23 -0.89
CA VAL A 612 -8.61 -13.08 -1.55
C VAL A 612 -9.59 -11.92 -1.72
N ALA A 613 -10.80 -12.20 -2.25
CA ALA A 613 -11.83 -11.18 -2.39
C ALA A 613 -12.10 -10.45 -1.06
N LYS A 614 -12.24 -11.20 0.05
CA LYS A 614 -12.50 -10.61 1.37
C LYS A 614 -11.31 -9.81 1.94
N GLN A 615 -10.07 -10.17 1.61
CA GLN A 615 -8.93 -9.33 2.00
C GLN A 615 -8.97 -7.97 1.28
N ILE A 616 -9.28 -7.97 -0.02
CA ILE A 616 -9.42 -6.76 -0.82
C ILE A 616 -10.59 -5.90 -0.31
N LEU A 617 -11.78 -6.52 -0.14
CA LEU A 617 -12.97 -5.82 0.35
C LEU A 617 -12.74 -5.18 1.73
N ARG A 618 -12.08 -5.92 2.63
CA ARG A 618 -11.70 -5.39 3.95
C ARG A 618 -10.73 -4.23 3.84
N GLY A 619 -9.72 -4.35 2.98
CA GLY A 619 -8.77 -3.27 2.68
C GLY A 619 -9.45 -2.00 2.16
N CYS A 620 -10.54 -2.16 1.40
CA CYS A 620 -11.37 -1.05 0.92
C CYS A 620 -12.44 -0.60 1.95
N GLY A 621 -12.39 -1.07 3.21
CA GLY A 621 -13.33 -0.67 4.26
C GLY A 621 -14.75 -1.21 4.09
N ILE A 622 -14.95 -2.30 3.32
CA ILE A 622 -16.22 -2.98 3.20
C ILE A 622 -16.28 -4.06 4.30
N PRO A 623 -17.30 -4.04 5.16
CA PRO A 623 -17.44 -5.04 6.20
C PRO A 623 -17.58 -6.45 5.61
N VAL A 624 -16.71 -7.36 6.02
CA VAL A 624 -16.75 -8.79 5.64
C VAL A 624 -16.60 -9.65 6.89
N PRO A 625 -17.09 -10.91 6.90
CA PRO A 625 -16.89 -11.81 8.02
C PRO A 625 -15.41 -11.98 8.35
N LYS A 626 -15.09 -12.06 9.65
CA LYS A 626 -13.76 -12.44 10.08
C LYS A 626 -13.51 -13.90 9.74
N GLY A 627 -12.29 -14.23 9.34
CA GLY A 627 -11.98 -15.59 8.97
C GLY A 627 -10.50 -15.84 8.75
N TYR A 628 -10.15 -17.12 8.57
CA TYR A 628 -8.78 -17.56 8.26
C TYR A 628 -8.80 -18.76 7.30
N LEU A 629 -7.70 -18.92 6.59
CA LEU A 629 -7.51 -19.96 5.58
C LEU A 629 -6.80 -21.16 6.18
N ILE A 630 -7.22 -22.37 5.78
CA ILE A 630 -6.48 -23.61 6.01
C ILE A 630 -6.25 -24.34 4.68
N LYS A 631 -5.09 -25.00 4.54
CA LYS A 631 -4.69 -25.68 3.31
C LYS A 631 -4.60 -27.18 3.51
N LYS A 632 -4.99 -27.93 2.50
CA LYS A 632 -4.90 -29.39 2.52
C LYS A 632 -3.46 -29.85 2.60
N GLY A 633 -3.16 -30.69 3.61
CA GLY A 633 -1.80 -31.17 3.88
C GLY A 633 -1.03 -30.39 4.94
N GLU A 634 -1.57 -29.23 5.38
CA GLU A 634 -1.05 -28.51 6.53
C GLU A 634 -1.77 -28.91 7.83
N LYS A 635 -1.21 -28.51 8.99
CA LYS A 635 -1.90 -28.71 10.27
C LYS A 635 -3.23 -27.95 10.25
N VAL A 636 -4.33 -28.65 10.49
CA VAL A 636 -5.64 -28.02 10.65
C VAL A 636 -5.64 -27.23 11.95
N VAL A 637 -5.63 -25.90 11.82
CA VAL A 637 -5.72 -24.97 12.97
C VAL A 637 -7.19 -24.84 13.35
N THR A 638 -7.52 -25.14 14.61
CA THR A 638 -8.89 -25.09 15.09
C THR A 638 -9.32 -23.67 15.45
N PRO A 639 -10.65 -23.38 15.49
CA PRO A 639 -11.16 -22.09 15.95
C PRO A 639 -10.66 -21.72 17.36
N GLU A 640 -10.55 -22.68 18.28
CA GLU A 640 -10.06 -22.44 19.64
C GLU A 640 -8.60 -22.02 19.64
N GLU A 641 -7.73 -22.59 18.79
CA GLU A 641 -6.32 -22.20 18.65
C GLU A 641 -6.16 -20.77 18.14
N LYS A 642 -7.17 -20.23 17.43
CA LYS A 642 -7.24 -18.87 16.92
C LYS A 642 -8.04 -17.90 17.82
N ASN A 643 -8.51 -18.34 18.98
CA ASN A 643 -9.45 -17.61 19.83
C ASN A 643 -10.72 -17.15 19.08
N PHE A 644 -11.21 -18.01 18.20
CA PHE A 644 -12.36 -17.75 17.33
C PHE A 644 -13.59 -18.47 17.88
N PRO A 645 -14.70 -17.77 18.18
CA PRO A 645 -15.86 -18.39 18.81
C PRO A 645 -16.66 -19.26 17.83
N TYR A 646 -17.25 -20.36 18.32
CA TYR A 646 -18.29 -21.06 17.58
C TYR A 646 -19.64 -20.34 17.71
N PRO A 647 -20.55 -20.48 16.75
CA PRO A 647 -20.42 -21.27 15.52
C PRO A 647 -19.54 -20.63 14.46
N VAL A 648 -18.93 -21.47 13.60
CA VAL A 648 -18.15 -21.03 12.45
C VAL A 648 -18.68 -21.63 11.16
N VAL A 649 -18.51 -20.92 10.05
CA VAL A 649 -18.77 -21.43 8.69
C VAL A 649 -17.48 -21.99 8.13
N VAL A 650 -17.54 -23.21 7.65
CA VAL A 650 -16.45 -23.90 6.93
C VAL A 650 -16.85 -24.02 5.48
N LYS A 651 -16.05 -23.49 4.56
CA LYS A 651 -16.40 -23.53 3.13
C LYS A 651 -15.17 -23.64 2.23
N PRO A 652 -15.27 -24.29 1.05
CA PRO A 652 -14.25 -24.21 0.01
C PRO A 652 -13.95 -22.75 -0.35
N CYS A 653 -12.70 -22.45 -0.66
CA CYS A 653 -12.28 -21.08 -1.00
C CYS A 653 -12.82 -20.65 -2.37
N ASN A 654 -12.85 -21.60 -3.33
CA ASN A 654 -13.43 -21.40 -4.66
C ASN A 654 -14.69 -22.26 -4.79
N GLY A 655 -15.70 -21.80 -5.55
CA GLY A 655 -16.94 -22.53 -5.79
C GLY A 655 -18.20 -21.79 -5.37
N GLY A 656 -19.32 -22.07 -6.04
CA GLY A 656 -20.53 -21.22 -6.04
C GLY A 656 -21.77 -21.82 -5.37
N ILE A 657 -22.10 -23.10 -5.55
CA ILE A 657 -23.42 -23.67 -5.22
C ILE A 657 -23.57 -24.25 -3.80
N GLY A 658 -22.79 -23.78 -2.84
CA GLY A 658 -22.94 -24.27 -1.46
C GLY A 658 -22.34 -25.63 -1.17
N LEU A 659 -21.77 -26.32 -2.15
CA LEU A 659 -21.12 -27.63 -1.95
C LEU A 659 -19.91 -27.53 -1.03
N GLY A 660 -19.89 -28.36 0.00
CA GLY A 660 -18.81 -28.34 1.00
C GLY A 660 -18.92 -27.21 2.03
N ILE A 661 -19.99 -26.40 2.00
CA ILE A 661 -20.28 -25.41 3.04
C ILE A 661 -20.96 -26.07 4.22
N SER A 662 -20.49 -25.85 5.43
CA SER A 662 -21.06 -26.39 6.65
C SER A 662 -20.94 -25.37 7.80
N VAL A 663 -21.94 -25.35 8.69
CA VAL A 663 -21.87 -24.63 9.95
C VAL A 663 -21.37 -25.58 11.03
N ALA A 664 -20.28 -25.24 11.69
CA ALA A 664 -19.71 -26.03 12.77
C ALA A 664 -20.03 -25.36 14.13
N MET A 665 -20.67 -26.14 15.00
CA MET A 665 -21.10 -25.68 16.34
C MET A 665 -20.07 -25.94 17.43
N ASN A 666 -19.09 -26.80 17.14
CA ASN A 666 -18.05 -27.23 18.06
C ASN A 666 -16.90 -27.90 17.26
N ASN A 667 -15.82 -28.27 17.95
CA ASN A 667 -14.65 -28.87 17.31
C ASN A 667 -14.99 -30.20 16.58
N GLN A 668 -15.90 -31.02 17.11
CA GLN A 668 -16.24 -32.30 16.44
C GLN A 668 -16.93 -32.04 15.08
N SER A 669 -17.91 -31.16 15.02
CA SER A 669 -18.56 -30.76 13.76
C SER A 669 -17.59 -30.00 12.84
N PHE A 670 -16.66 -29.21 13.39
CA PHE A 670 -15.62 -28.53 12.63
C PHE A 670 -14.71 -29.51 11.88
N GLN A 671 -14.20 -30.54 12.56
CA GLN A 671 -13.34 -31.55 11.90
C GLN A 671 -14.06 -32.29 10.77
N LYS A 672 -15.37 -32.56 10.92
CA LYS A 672 -16.19 -33.16 9.86
C LYS A 672 -16.35 -32.18 8.69
N ALA A 673 -16.70 -30.96 8.95
CA ALA A 673 -16.87 -29.90 7.96
C ALA A 673 -15.59 -29.65 7.15
N VAL A 674 -14.43 -29.55 7.81
CA VAL A 674 -13.13 -29.36 7.13
C VAL A 674 -12.80 -30.55 6.23
N LYS A 675 -13.05 -31.77 6.71
CA LYS A 675 -12.84 -33.00 5.90
C LYS A 675 -13.74 -33.02 4.66
N GLU A 676 -14.98 -32.57 4.80
CA GLU A 676 -15.91 -32.48 3.67
C GLU A 676 -15.48 -31.40 2.68
N ALA A 677 -15.18 -30.19 3.16
CA ALA A 677 -14.72 -29.11 2.31
C ALA A 677 -13.44 -29.46 1.53
N PHE A 678 -12.50 -30.20 2.12
CA PHE A 678 -11.29 -30.69 1.44
C PHE A 678 -11.53 -31.79 0.37
N ARG A 679 -12.75 -32.28 0.21
CA ARG A 679 -13.10 -33.13 -0.95
C ARG A 679 -13.26 -32.31 -2.21
N TRP A 680 -13.68 -31.03 -2.05
CA TRP A 680 -14.00 -30.14 -3.13
C TRP A 680 -12.80 -29.22 -3.51
N GLU A 681 -12.05 -28.77 -2.49
CA GLU A 681 -10.97 -27.81 -2.69
C GLU A 681 -9.74 -28.10 -1.83
N LYS A 682 -8.59 -27.53 -2.24
CA LYS A 682 -7.34 -27.60 -1.46
C LYS A 682 -7.22 -26.50 -0.40
N GLU A 683 -7.97 -25.45 -0.56
CA GLU A 683 -8.03 -24.30 0.34
C GLU A 683 -9.44 -24.16 0.90
N VAL A 684 -9.53 -24.06 2.24
CA VAL A 684 -10.79 -24.00 2.97
C VAL A 684 -10.79 -22.77 3.85
N LEU A 685 -11.82 -21.95 3.71
CA LEU A 685 -12.04 -20.75 4.46
C LEU A 685 -12.91 -21.04 5.69
N ILE A 686 -12.42 -20.61 6.85
CA ILE A 686 -13.14 -20.65 8.13
C ILE A 686 -13.58 -19.25 8.47
N GLU A 687 -14.88 -19.04 8.70
CA GLU A 687 -15.43 -17.71 9.00
C GLU A 687 -16.34 -17.73 10.21
N GLU A 688 -16.47 -16.57 10.86
CA GLU A 688 -17.52 -16.39 11.86
C GLU A 688 -18.91 -16.62 11.24
N PHE A 689 -19.78 -17.27 11.99
CA PHE A 689 -21.17 -17.40 11.58
C PHE A 689 -21.89 -16.06 11.85
N ILE A 690 -22.50 -15.52 10.80
CA ILE A 690 -23.28 -14.28 10.91
C ILE A 690 -24.77 -14.62 10.89
N SER A 691 -25.46 -14.32 11.98
CA SER A 691 -26.93 -14.42 12.03
C SER A 691 -27.55 -13.17 11.41
N GLY A 692 -28.49 -13.34 10.50
CA GLY A 692 -29.16 -12.22 9.83
C GLY A 692 -29.92 -12.66 8.59
N ARG A 693 -30.45 -11.68 7.86
CA ARG A 693 -31.16 -11.87 6.59
C ARG A 693 -30.20 -11.65 5.44
N GLN A 694 -30.28 -12.49 4.42
CA GLN A 694 -29.40 -12.38 3.24
C GLN A 694 -30.06 -11.57 2.14
N PHE A 695 -29.27 -10.72 1.48
CA PHE A 695 -29.69 -9.87 0.38
C PHE A 695 -28.67 -9.89 -0.74
N SER A 696 -29.17 -9.81 -1.99
CA SER A 696 -28.32 -9.70 -3.17
C SER A 696 -28.50 -8.32 -3.79
N VAL A 697 -27.39 -7.70 -4.14
CA VAL A 697 -27.34 -6.42 -4.87
C VAL A 697 -26.54 -6.64 -6.15
N SER A 698 -27.26 -6.66 -7.26
CA SER A 698 -26.65 -6.77 -8.58
C SER A 698 -26.17 -5.39 -9.06
N THR A 699 -25.13 -5.37 -9.88
CA THR A 699 -24.63 -4.13 -10.51
C THR A 699 -24.50 -4.33 -12.02
N ILE A 700 -24.74 -3.27 -12.78
CA ILE A 700 -24.43 -3.17 -14.20
C ILE A 700 -23.66 -1.87 -14.40
N HIS A 701 -22.51 -1.95 -15.04
CA HIS A 701 -21.60 -0.81 -15.25
C HIS A 701 -21.34 -0.03 -13.95
N GLY A 702 -21.03 -0.77 -12.86
CA GLY A 702 -20.77 -0.20 -11.56
C GLY A 702 -21.98 0.45 -10.85
N LYS A 703 -23.20 0.37 -11.39
CA LYS A 703 -24.42 0.92 -10.78
C LYS A 703 -25.31 -0.18 -10.22
N ALA A 704 -25.73 -0.01 -8.98
CA ALA A 704 -26.56 -0.98 -8.29
C ALA A 704 -28.00 -1.02 -8.85
N LEU A 705 -28.48 -2.22 -9.09
CA LEU A 705 -29.88 -2.54 -9.39
C LEU A 705 -30.69 -2.63 -8.07
N PRO A 706 -32.02 -2.72 -8.15
CA PRO A 706 -32.87 -2.94 -6.98
C PRO A 706 -32.44 -4.15 -6.15
N ILE A 707 -32.38 -3.97 -4.83
CA ILE A 707 -31.94 -4.97 -3.88
C ILE A 707 -33.01 -6.06 -3.73
N LEU A 708 -32.58 -7.32 -3.77
CA LEU A 708 -33.42 -8.47 -3.61
C LEU A 708 -33.13 -9.18 -2.28
N GLU A 709 -34.19 -9.58 -1.56
CA GLU A 709 -34.05 -10.42 -0.37
C GLU A 709 -34.04 -11.90 -0.75
N ASN A 710 -33.08 -12.66 -0.21
CA ASN A 710 -33.04 -14.09 -0.38
C ASN A 710 -33.95 -14.74 0.70
N ALA A 711 -35.12 -15.24 0.27
CA ALA A 711 -36.02 -15.96 1.18
C ALA A 711 -35.38 -17.28 1.61
N GLN A 712 -35.07 -17.40 2.91
CA GLN A 712 -34.57 -18.55 3.67
C GLN A 712 -33.02 -18.72 3.78
N LEU A 713 -32.59 -18.42 5.00
CA LEU A 713 -31.52 -19.16 5.74
C LEU A 713 -31.73 -18.96 7.25
N ASN A 714 -32.97 -19.01 7.74
CA ASN A 714 -33.28 -18.71 9.16
C ASN A 714 -33.44 -19.95 10.06
N THR A 715 -33.15 -21.17 9.61
CA THR A 715 -33.18 -22.34 10.48
C THR A 715 -31.90 -23.13 10.34
N VAL A 716 -31.11 -23.13 11.41
CA VAL A 716 -30.00 -24.06 11.63
C VAL A 716 -30.66 -25.41 12.01
N ASP A 717 -31.03 -26.20 11.03
CA ASP A 717 -31.38 -27.62 11.25
C ASP A 717 -30.20 -28.47 10.83
N GLU A 718 -29.68 -29.27 11.76
CA GLU A 718 -28.45 -30.08 11.58
C GLU A 718 -28.54 -31.10 10.42
N SER A 719 -29.67 -31.18 9.74
CA SER A 719 -29.98 -32.21 8.72
C SER A 719 -30.33 -31.66 7.33
N SER A 720 -30.30 -30.36 7.09
CA SER A 720 -30.68 -29.86 5.77
C SER A 720 -29.47 -29.68 4.85
N ASP A 721 -29.38 -30.54 3.85
CA ASP A 721 -28.70 -30.19 2.60
C ASP A 721 -29.24 -28.85 2.11
N LEU A 722 -28.35 -27.87 2.03
CA LEU A 722 -28.63 -26.54 1.52
C LEU A 722 -28.83 -26.58 0.00
N SER A 723 -29.91 -27.21 -0.45
CA SER A 723 -30.33 -27.19 -1.86
C SER A 723 -31.03 -25.87 -2.18
N LEU A 724 -30.51 -25.17 -3.19
CA LEU A 724 -30.91 -23.81 -3.58
C LEU A 724 -32.09 -23.74 -4.54
N ASP A 725 -32.90 -24.75 -4.63
CA ASP A 725 -34.02 -24.81 -5.61
C ASP A 725 -35.29 -24.10 -5.12
N GLY A 726 -35.76 -23.14 -5.91
CA GLY A 726 -37.15 -22.68 -5.92
C GLY A 726 -37.51 -21.56 -4.92
N ARG A 727 -36.70 -20.51 -4.72
CA ARG A 727 -36.97 -19.45 -3.74
C ARG A 727 -37.72 -18.26 -4.35
N GLU A 728 -38.84 -17.89 -3.74
CA GLU A 728 -39.51 -16.62 -4.05
C GLU A 728 -38.66 -15.43 -3.63
N VAL A 729 -38.44 -14.50 -4.56
CA VAL A 729 -37.74 -13.25 -4.36
C VAL A 729 -38.73 -12.20 -3.84
N GLU A 730 -38.63 -11.82 -2.56
CA GLU A 730 -39.49 -10.78 -2.00
C GLU A 730 -38.85 -9.38 -2.18
N LYS A 731 -39.72 -8.39 -2.48
CA LYS A 731 -39.28 -7.00 -2.67
C LYS A 731 -38.77 -6.35 -1.37
N PHE A 732 -37.53 -5.89 -1.42
CA PHE A 732 -36.82 -5.26 -0.31
C PHE A 732 -37.42 -3.89 0.13
N ASN A 733 -37.88 -3.08 -0.82
CA ASN A 733 -38.17 -1.65 -0.63
C ASN A 733 -39.27 -1.27 0.35
N LYS A 734 -39.98 -2.23 0.96
CA LYS A 734 -41.08 -1.95 1.91
C LYS A 734 -40.68 -1.99 3.37
N LYS A 735 -39.50 -2.50 3.73
CA LYS A 735 -39.08 -2.77 5.14
C LYS A 735 -37.91 -1.91 5.65
N PHE A 736 -37.15 -1.25 4.80
CA PHE A 736 -35.98 -0.46 5.17
C PHE A 736 -36.09 1.01 4.75
N SER A 737 -35.37 1.88 5.46
CA SER A 737 -35.36 3.30 5.10
C SER A 737 -34.64 3.52 3.77
N SER A 738 -35.09 4.50 3.00
CA SER A 738 -34.44 4.87 1.73
C SER A 738 -32.94 5.21 1.89
N ARG A 739 -32.54 5.74 3.06
CA ARG A 739 -31.14 5.99 3.40
C ARG A 739 -30.34 4.69 3.51
N PHE A 740 -30.89 3.67 4.15
CA PHE A 740 -30.22 2.37 4.29
C PHE A 740 -30.09 1.64 2.95
N VAL A 741 -31.16 1.68 2.13
CA VAL A 741 -31.14 1.13 0.77
C VAL A 741 -30.01 1.77 -0.05
N LYS A 742 -29.93 3.11 -0.03
CA LYS A 742 -28.89 3.86 -0.76
C LYS A 742 -27.49 3.52 -0.23
N GLU A 743 -27.32 3.33 1.07
CA GLU A 743 -26.05 2.95 1.68
C GLU A 743 -25.61 1.55 1.23
N LEU A 744 -26.51 0.55 1.29
CA LEU A 744 -26.20 -0.81 0.88
C LEU A 744 -25.89 -0.91 -0.63
N SER A 745 -26.62 -0.17 -1.47
CA SER A 745 -26.33 -0.03 -2.91
C SER A 745 -24.91 0.51 -3.13
N LYS A 746 -24.53 1.59 -2.44
CA LYS A 746 -23.17 2.14 -2.52
C LYS A 746 -22.10 1.15 -2.07
N GLN A 747 -22.38 0.32 -1.08
CA GLN A 747 -21.41 -0.69 -0.65
C GLN A 747 -21.24 -1.80 -1.70
N ALA A 748 -22.31 -2.18 -2.40
CA ALA A 748 -22.22 -3.14 -3.50
C ALA A 748 -21.45 -2.55 -4.69
N GLU A 749 -21.73 -1.31 -5.09
CA GLU A 749 -20.99 -0.58 -6.10
C GLU A 749 -19.50 -0.49 -5.75
N LYS A 750 -19.20 -0.15 -4.49
CA LYS A 750 -17.82 -0.11 -3.97
C LYS A 750 -17.15 -1.48 -3.97
N ALA A 751 -17.89 -2.54 -3.62
CA ALA A 751 -17.38 -3.91 -3.60
C ALA A 751 -17.03 -4.39 -5.02
N THR A 752 -17.89 -4.13 -5.99
CA THR A 752 -17.69 -4.42 -7.40
C THR A 752 -16.45 -3.70 -7.94
N LEU A 753 -16.35 -2.39 -7.69
CA LEU A 753 -15.20 -1.58 -8.09
C LEU A 753 -13.90 -2.05 -7.43
N ALA A 754 -13.94 -2.39 -6.13
CA ALA A 754 -12.77 -2.87 -5.40
C ALA A 754 -12.18 -4.16 -5.97
N LEU A 755 -13.01 -5.00 -6.58
CA LEU A 755 -12.59 -6.24 -7.25
C LEU A 755 -12.27 -6.04 -8.75
N GLY A 756 -12.34 -4.81 -9.26
CA GLY A 756 -12.05 -4.50 -10.66
C GLY A 756 -13.11 -5.02 -11.64
N ILE A 757 -14.35 -5.19 -11.20
CA ILE A 757 -15.43 -5.65 -12.05
C ILE A 757 -16.14 -4.44 -12.65
N ASP A 758 -15.95 -4.19 -13.92
CA ASP A 758 -16.49 -3.00 -14.58
C ASP A 758 -17.84 -3.26 -15.27
N ASP A 759 -18.13 -4.49 -15.70
CA ASP A 759 -19.32 -4.82 -16.49
C ASP A 759 -20.55 -5.08 -15.62
N TYR A 760 -20.62 -6.23 -15.01
CA TYR A 760 -21.74 -6.65 -14.15
C TYR A 760 -21.30 -7.60 -13.05
N SER A 761 -22.01 -7.56 -11.93
CA SER A 761 -21.76 -8.45 -10.81
C SER A 761 -22.98 -8.61 -9.93
N MET A 762 -22.88 -9.50 -8.96
CA MET A 762 -23.85 -9.63 -7.87
C MET A 762 -23.13 -9.78 -6.54
N ALA A 763 -23.38 -8.86 -5.61
CA ALA A 763 -22.82 -8.87 -4.27
C ALA A 763 -23.85 -9.38 -3.25
N ASP A 764 -23.48 -10.36 -2.45
CA ASP A 764 -24.33 -10.94 -1.40
C ASP A 764 -23.96 -10.37 -0.03
N PHE A 765 -24.99 -9.91 0.70
CA PHE A 765 -24.84 -9.31 2.04
C PHE A 765 -25.71 -10.03 3.06
N ILE A 766 -25.23 -10.12 4.31
CA ILE A 766 -26.08 -10.41 5.47
C ILE A 766 -26.29 -9.12 6.25
N ILE A 767 -27.56 -8.83 6.56
CA ILE A 767 -27.96 -7.75 7.45
C ILE A 767 -28.37 -8.35 8.79
N ARG A 768 -27.69 -7.95 9.88
CA ARG A 768 -27.95 -8.37 11.23
C ARG A 768 -29.20 -7.66 11.81
N GLU A 769 -29.72 -8.15 12.92
CA GLU A 769 -30.88 -7.56 13.59
C GLU A 769 -30.63 -6.12 14.06
N ASP A 770 -29.40 -5.76 14.38
CA ASP A 770 -29.01 -4.39 14.77
C ASP A 770 -28.87 -3.43 13.58
N GLY A 771 -29.11 -3.90 12.36
CA GLY A 771 -29.03 -3.12 11.13
C GLY A 771 -27.62 -3.03 10.54
N THR A 772 -26.60 -3.61 11.18
CA THR A 772 -25.26 -3.72 10.58
C THR A 772 -25.25 -4.80 9.49
N TYR A 773 -24.34 -4.68 8.54
CA TYR A 773 -24.25 -5.62 7.41
C TYR A 773 -22.80 -6.08 7.16
N VAL A 774 -22.67 -7.21 6.50
CA VAL A 774 -21.39 -7.72 6.00
C VAL A 774 -21.55 -8.27 4.58
N CYS A 775 -20.57 -8.05 3.72
CA CYS A 775 -20.50 -8.63 2.38
C CYS A 775 -19.97 -10.06 2.49
N LEU A 776 -20.71 -11.04 1.97
CA LEU A 776 -20.32 -12.44 1.97
C LEU A 776 -19.43 -12.81 0.78
N GLU A 777 -19.81 -12.33 -0.40
CA GLU A 777 -19.12 -12.60 -1.67
C GLU A 777 -19.58 -11.60 -2.73
N VAL A 778 -18.80 -11.51 -3.80
CA VAL A 778 -19.16 -10.81 -5.03
C VAL A 778 -18.95 -11.78 -6.17
N ASP A 779 -20.01 -12.07 -6.89
CA ASP A 779 -20.01 -12.93 -8.05
C ASP A 779 -19.83 -12.09 -9.32
N SER A 780 -18.80 -12.40 -10.10
CA SER A 780 -18.46 -11.71 -11.34
C SER A 780 -19.08 -12.34 -12.59
N LEU A 781 -19.70 -13.50 -12.45
CA LEU A 781 -20.41 -14.20 -13.53
C LEU A 781 -21.71 -14.80 -13.00
N PRO A 782 -22.69 -13.95 -12.59
CA PRO A 782 -23.94 -14.41 -12.01
C PRO A 782 -24.78 -15.19 -13.03
N GLU A 783 -25.62 -16.11 -12.53
CA GLU A 783 -26.53 -16.93 -13.31
C GLU A 783 -27.42 -16.09 -14.27
N PHE A 784 -27.48 -16.50 -15.54
CA PHE A 784 -28.24 -15.85 -16.63
C PHE A 784 -29.50 -16.62 -17.02
N THR A 785 -30.24 -17.20 -16.07
CA THR A 785 -31.61 -17.62 -16.34
C THR A 785 -32.59 -16.47 -16.15
N GLU A 786 -33.72 -16.47 -16.82
CA GLU A 786 -34.76 -15.43 -16.70
C GLU A 786 -35.30 -15.31 -15.25
N GLN A 787 -35.21 -16.39 -14.47
CA GLN A 787 -35.63 -16.44 -13.07
C GLN A 787 -34.49 -16.18 -12.08
N SER A 788 -33.28 -15.99 -12.56
CA SER A 788 -32.12 -15.69 -11.70
C SER A 788 -32.31 -14.39 -10.90
N ARG A 789 -31.56 -14.27 -9.81
CA ARG A 789 -31.57 -13.03 -9.00
C ARG A 789 -31.10 -11.83 -9.81
N PHE A 790 -30.08 -12.02 -10.65
CA PHE A 790 -29.56 -10.95 -11.50
C PHE A 790 -30.62 -10.45 -12.51
N ALA A 791 -31.25 -11.37 -13.25
CA ALA A 791 -32.29 -11.03 -14.19
C ALA A 791 -33.55 -10.44 -13.50
N SER A 792 -33.89 -10.95 -12.30
CA SER A 792 -34.99 -10.42 -11.50
C SER A 792 -34.72 -8.98 -11.03
N ALA A 793 -33.49 -8.65 -10.60
CA ALA A 793 -33.10 -7.29 -10.24
C ALA A 793 -33.18 -6.34 -11.45
N ALA A 794 -32.70 -6.78 -12.61
CA ALA A 794 -32.82 -6.02 -13.86
C ALA A 794 -34.28 -5.76 -14.26
N LYS A 795 -35.12 -6.76 -14.17
CA LYS A 795 -36.56 -6.64 -14.44
C LYS A 795 -37.26 -5.64 -13.50
N GLU A 796 -36.92 -5.64 -12.21
CA GLU A 796 -37.41 -4.64 -11.26
C GLU A 796 -36.89 -3.21 -11.57
N ALA A 797 -35.73 -3.08 -12.23
CA ALA A 797 -35.22 -1.82 -12.76
C ALA A 797 -35.85 -1.42 -14.09
N GLY A 798 -36.77 -2.24 -14.64
CA GLY A 798 -37.42 -1.98 -15.91
C GLY A 798 -36.70 -2.53 -17.13
N ILE A 799 -35.68 -3.37 -16.96
CA ILE A 799 -34.88 -3.98 -18.03
C ILE A 799 -35.36 -5.43 -18.23
N PRO A 800 -36.12 -5.74 -19.30
CA PRO A 800 -36.52 -7.09 -19.64
C PRO A 800 -35.33 -8.01 -19.94
N PHE A 801 -35.47 -9.32 -19.78
CA PHE A 801 -34.38 -10.27 -19.92
C PHE A 801 -33.65 -10.20 -21.27
N GLY A 802 -34.41 -10.07 -22.39
CA GLY A 802 -33.80 -9.92 -23.70
C GLY A 802 -32.96 -8.63 -23.85
N GLU A 803 -33.50 -7.51 -23.35
CA GLU A 803 -32.79 -6.23 -23.30
C GLU A 803 -31.56 -6.29 -22.39
N LEU A 804 -31.65 -7.02 -21.28
CA LEU A 804 -30.50 -7.27 -20.41
C LEU A 804 -29.37 -7.99 -21.16
N CYS A 805 -29.68 -9.05 -21.94
CA CYS A 805 -28.70 -9.78 -22.73
C CYS A 805 -28.00 -8.89 -23.76
N VAL A 806 -28.79 -8.03 -24.45
CA VAL A 806 -28.27 -7.04 -25.41
C VAL A 806 -27.37 -6.03 -24.71
N LYS A 807 -27.81 -5.47 -23.58
CA LYS A 807 -27.06 -4.49 -22.80
C LYS A 807 -25.71 -5.02 -22.29
N ILE A 808 -25.64 -6.29 -21.93
CA ILE A 808 -24.37 -6.94 -21.53
C ILE A 808 -23.39 -7.03 -22.72
N ILE A 809 -23.89 -7.28 -23.94
CA ILE A 809 -23.07 -7.26 -25.17
C ILE A 809 -22.59 -5.84 -25.48
N GLU A 810 -23.48 -4.84 -25.36
CA GLU A 810 -23.14 -3.42 -25.54
C GLU A 810 -21.98 -3.01 -24.63
N LEU A 811 -22.07 -3.35 -23.35
CA LEU A 811 -21.04 -3.02 -22.38
C LEU A 811 -19.70 -3.68 -22.71
N ALA A 812 -19.72 -4.96 -23.09
CA ALA A 812 -18.49 -5.68 -23.41
C ALA A 812 -17.80 -5.10 -24.67
N LEU A 813 -18.54 -4.70 -25.67
CA LEU A 813 -18.01 -4.11 -26.90
C LEU A 813 -17.59 -2.63 -26.71
N ALA A 814 -18.27 -1.88 -25.85
CA ALA A 814 -17.91 -0.48 -25.54
C ALA A 814 -16.60 -0.38 -24.73
N ASN A 815 -16.35 -1.31 -23.82
CA ASN A 815 -15.15 -1.31 -22.97
C ASN A 815 -13.83 -1.57 -23.73
N LYS A 816 -13.89 -1.92 -25.00
CA LYS A 816 -12.72 -2.28 -25.84
C LYS A 816 -12.36 -1.26 -26.91
N GLN A 817 -13.12 -0.20 -27.07
CA GLN A 817 -12.74 0.96 -27.88
C GLN A 817 -12.00 2.01 -27.06
#